data_5b70cf8aa7fe0bfbbab6f366e97b2d77
#
_entry.id   5b70cf8aa7fe0bfbbab6f366e97b2d77
#
_cell.length_a   1.000
_cell.length_b   1.000
_cell.length_c   1.000
_cell.angle_alpha   90.00
_cell.angle_beta   90.00
_cell.angle_gamma   90.00
#
_symmetry.space_group_name_H-M   'P 1'
#
loop_
_entity.id
_entity.type
_entity.pdbx_description
1 polymer ?
#
loop_
_entity_poly.entity_id
_entity_poly.type
_entity_poly.pdbx_seq_one_letter_code
_entity_poly.pdbx_strand_id
1 'polypeptide(L)'
;MGFRGNKYTWRRGKQEQWCVAKRLDRVLCCAQARLTWKEVVVTHLPFLASDHAPLYVQLEPENRGNLKRRPFRFEAAWLSHPGFKDLLVSSWSRDLTTPKALTQLERTLRKWNKEVFGEIQVRKKQLMSDINMVQGLLDHTHTNALLGREAELLKEFEVVLEQEEMLWFQKSREKWVALGDRNTKYFHTLTVVRRRRNRIEMLKNEDEVWVSDAAELEQLAIQYYKRLYSLDDVDLVVDKLPQEGFPRLKYEECRELNRQFIAVEVVGAVKSMGKFKAPGPDGFQPVFYQDCWEVVGESVLKFVLDFFNTGVLPRDTNNALLVLIAKVAKPEKITQFRPISLCNVLFKIITKTMVGRLKGVIDKLVGPHQASFISGRLSVDNIVVVQEAVHSMRRKKGVKGWMLLKLDLEKAYDRIRWDFLEDTLVVAGFSEQWVSWIMQCVSGPSMNLLWNGGKTEAFKPLRGLRQGDPLSPYLFVLCMERLCHMINRSILDKKWKPISICRGGPKLSHICFADDLILFAEASVSQIRIIRRVLETFCRASGQKVNLEKSKIYFSSNVSRDLEKLIGDESGIKSTRDLGKYLGVLVLQKRINKDTFAESLERMSSRLSGWKGHFLSLAGRATLTRAVLTSIPVHTMSTICLPKSILAKFDKVSKSFLWGSTVERRKQHLVSWKRVSVPKVEG
;
A
#
# COMPACT_ATOMS: atom_id res chain seq x y z
N MET A 1 20.92 13.08 -5.46
CA MET A 1 19.71 13.15 -6.28
C MET A 1 19.42 11.78 -6.91
N GLY A 2 18.15 11.47 -7.24
CA GLY A 2 17.82 10.34 -8.11
C GLY A 2 18.33 10.57 -9.53
N PHE A 3 18.25 9.55 -10.40
CA PHE A 3 18.64 9.68 -11.81
C PHE A 3 17.69 8.86 -12.68
N ARG A 4 17.69 9.17 -13.98
CA ARG A 4 17.00 8.47 -15.07
C ARG A 4 18.01 7.81 -16.00
N GLY A 5 17.57 6.88 -16.82
CA GLY A 5 18.42 6.19 -17.78
C GLY A 5 19.21 5.04 -17.17
N ASN A 6 20.29 4.66 -17.82
CA ASN A 6 21.09 3.50 -17.48
C ASN A 6 21.56 3.49 -16.02
N LYS A 7 21.59 2.30 -15.39
CA LYS A 7 22.00 2.12 -13.99
C LYS A 7 23.45 2.53 -13.73
N TYR A 8 24.32 2.28 -14.67
CA TYR A 8 25.76 2.49 -14.54
C TYR A 8 26.20 3.72 -15.31
N THR A 9 27.18 4.45 -14.80
CA THR A 9 27.78 5.63 -15.42
C THR A 9 29.19 5.38 -15.90
N TRP A 10 29.76 4.21 -15.64
CA TRP A 10 31.08 3.79 -16.05
C TRP A 10 31.08 2.31 -16.42
N ARG A 11 31.80 1.97 -17.50
CA ARG A 11 31.97 0.60 -17.99
C ARG A 11 33.43 0.40 -18.46
N ARG A 12 33.99 -0.78 -18.14
CA ARG A 12 35.31 -1.18 -18.62
C ARG A 12 35.27 -2.61 -19.17
N GLY A 13 35.86 -2.84 -20.37
CA GLY A 13 35.88 -4.12 -21.06
C GLY A 13 35.03 -4.11 -22.34
N LYS A 14 35.53 -4.76 -23.41
CA LYS A 14 34.92 -4.82 -24.75
C LYS A 14 34.31 -6.20 -25.09
N GLN A 15 34.44 -7.22 -24.26
CA GLN A 15 33.95 -8.58 -24.52
C GLN A 15 32.96 -9.04 -23.43
N GLU A 16 32.02 -9.88 -23.81
CA GLU A 16 30.87 -10.32 -22.97
C GLU A 16 31.24 -10.96 -21.63
N GLN A 17 32.41 -11.55 -21.49
CA GLN A 17 32.80 -12.30 -20.28
C GLN A 17 33.38 -11.47 -19.13
N TRP A 18 33.81 -10.20 -19.33
CA TRP A 18 34.53 -9.42 -18.30
C TRP A 18 34.11 -7.93 -18.24
N CYS A 19 32.90 -7.57 -18.56
CA CYS A 19 32.45 -6.19 -18.46
C CYS A 19 32.17 -5.79 -17.01
N VAL A 20 33.02 -4.96 -16.44
CA VAL A 20 32.78 -4.33 -15.14
C VAL A 20 32.03 -3.03 -15.35
N ALA A 21 30.84 -2.92 -14.77
CA ALA A 21 30.04 -1.70 -14.81
C ALA A 21 29.80 -1.18 -13.40
N LYS A 22 30.03 0.12 -13.17
CA LYS A 22 29.84 0.79 -11.88
C LYS A 22 29.16 2.13 -12.07
N ARG A 23 28.48 2.61 -11.03
CA ARG A 23 27.94 3.96 -10.94
C ARG A 23 28.94 4.82 -10.16
N LEU A 24 29.87 5.43 -10.86
CA LEU A 24 30.90 6.31 -10.27
C LEU A 24 30.40 7.74 -10.18
N ASP A 25 29.79 8.25 -11.27
CA ASP A 25 29.37 9.64 -11.39
C ASP A 25 28.03 9.87 -10.69
N ARG A 26 27.93 10.97 -9.95
CA ARG A 26 26.74 11.31 -9.14
C ARG A 26 26.54 12.81 -9.05
N VAL A 27 25.28 13.24 -9.08
CA VAL A 27 24.91 14.62 -8.77
C VAL A 27 24.45 14.70 -7.32
N LEU A 28 25.13 15.52 -6.52
CA LEU A 28 24.79 15.80 -5.13
C LEU A 28 24.16 17.19 -5.03
N CYS A 29 23.28 17.38 -4.06
CA CYS A 29 22.70 18.69 -3.75
C CYS A 29 22.44 18.82 -2.26
N CYS A 30 22.52 20.05 -1.74
CA CYS A 30 22.11 20.39 -0.40
C CYS A 30 20.56 20.46 -0.28
N ALA A 31 20.06 20.49 0.94
CA ALA A 31 18.62 20.59 1.20
C ALA A 31 18.00 21.87 0.63
N GLN A 32 18.72 23.00 0.69
CA GLN A 32 18.25 24.27 0.17
C GLN A 32 18.12 24.23 -1.38
N ALA A 33 19.12 23.73 -2.09
CA ALA A 33 19.05 23.54 -3.54
C ALA A 33 17.87 22.68 -3.96
N ARG A 34 17.53 21.67 -3.14
CA ARG A 34 16.38 20.78 -3.40
C ARG A 34 15.03 21.46 -3.16
N LEU A 35 14.96 22.44 -2.30
CA LEU A 35 13.77 23.27 -2.10
C LEU A 35 13.63 24.34 -3.19
N THR A 36 14.75 24.89 -3.67
CA THR A 36 14.78 25.88 -4.75
C THR A 36 14.41 25.22 -6.09
N TRP A 37 15.12 24.18 -6.49
CA TRP A 37 14.86 23.44 -7.73
C TRP A 37 14.06 22.17 -7.45
N LYS A 38 12.76 22.35 -7.24
CA LYS A 38 11.84 21.28 -6.84
C LYS A 38 11.72 20.17 -7.87
N GLU A 39 11.85 20.49 -9.15
CA GLU A 39 11.63 19.62 -10.30
C GLU A 39 12.94 19.16 -10.98
N VAL A 40 14.12 19.43 -10.38
CA VAL A 40 15.41 19.09 -10.97
C VAL A 40 15.51 17.58 -11.31
N VAL A 41 15.97 17.29 -12.51
CA VAL A 41 16.12 15.95 -13.05
C VAL A 41 17.57 15.69 -13.42
N VAL A 42 18.07 14.49 -13.13
CA VAL A 42 19.38 14.01 -13.59
C VAL A 42 19.16 12.82 -14.51
N THR A 43 19.63 12.90 -15.72
CA THR A 43 19.54 11.82 -16.72
C THR A 43 20.93 11.30 -17.02
N HIS A 44 21.14 9.98 -16.93
CA HIS A 44 22.31 9.32 -17.45
C HIS A 44 22.12 9.14 -18.95
N LEU A 45 22.90 9.83 -19.74
CA LEU A 45 22.88 9.71 -21.21
C LEU A 45 23.56 8.40 -21.64
N PRO A 46 23.37 7.96 -22.90
CA PRO A 46 24.07 6.80 -23.45
C PRO A 46 25.59 6.96 -23.40
N PHE A 47 26.31 5.83 -23.32
CA PHE A 47 27.74 5.79 -23.53
C PHE A 47 28.01 6.03 -25.05
N LEU A 48 28.69 7.10 -25.41
CA LEU A 48 29.05 7.40 -26.79
C LEU A 48 30.53 7.06 -27.03
N ALA A 49 31.41 8.02 -26.91
CA ALA A 49 32.85 7.85 -27.19
C ALA A 49 33.70 7.73 -25.90
N SER A 50 33.12 7.45 -24.75
CA SER A 50 33.78 7.38 -23.44
C SER A 50 33.32 6.15 -22.67
N ASP A 51 34.14 5.67 -21.75
CA ASP A 51 33.80 4.66 -20.73
C ASP A 51 32.93 5.24 -19.60
N HIS A 52 32.71 6.58 -19.59
CA HIS A 52 31.76 7.28 -18.76
C HIS A 52 30.51 7.73 -19.53
N ALA A 53 29.35 7.61 -18.90
CA ALA A 53 28.09 8.15 -19.39
C ALA A 53 27.92 9.60 -18.92
N PRO A 54 27.63 10.55 -19.81
CA PRO A 54 27.37 11.94 -19.43
C PRO A 54 26.16 12.05 -18.50
N LEU A 55 26.22 12.97 -17.54
CA LEU A 55 25.11 13.32 -16.66
C LEU A 55 24.47 14.62 -17.11
N TYR A 56 23.23 14.55 -17.60
CA TYR A 56 22.46 15.74 -17.97
C TYR A 56 21.59 16.17 -16.79
N VAL A 57 21.78 17.41 -16.33
CA VAL A 57 21.05 17.97 -15.18
C VAL A 57 20.13 19.08 -15.66
N GLN A 58 18.83 18.82 -15.60
CA GLN A 58 17.78 19.81 -15.84
C GLN A 58 17.28 20.37 -14.53
N LEU A 59 17.47 21.66 -14.28
CA LEU A 59 17.02 22.32 -13.04
C LEU A 59 15.52 22.51 -13.03
N GLU A 60 14.92 22.93 -14.14
CA GLU A 60 13.49 23.11 -14.34
C GLU A 60 13.04 22.41 -15.63
N PRO A 61 12.59 21.15 -15.58
CA PRO A 61 12.07 20.50 -16.76
C PRO A 61 10.74 21.13 -17.21
N GLU A 62 10.57 21.37 -18.48
CA GLU A 62 9.40 22.05 -19.09
C GLU A 62 8.06 21.32 -18.87
N ASN A 63 8.09 20.05 -18.51
CA ASN A 63 6.89 19.20 -18.43
C ASN A 63 6.15 19.39 -17.10
N ARG A 64 5.49 20.54 -16.94
CA ARG A 64 4.45 20.74 -15.92
C ARG A 64 3.20 20.03 -16.40
N GLY A 65 2.86 18.88 -15.79
CA GLY A 65 1.62 18.17 -16.11
C GLY A 65 0.41 19.11 -16.18
N ASN A 66 -0.54 18.81 -17.05
CA ASN A 66 -1.70 19.65 -17.34
C ASN A 66 -2.49 19.94 -16.05
N LEU A 67 -2.44 21.20 -15.58
CA LEU A 67 -3.09 21.66 -14.36
C LEU A 67 -4.62 21.47 -14.41
N LYS A 68 -5.23 21.55 -15.62
CA LYS A 68 -6.67 21.37 -15.83
C LYS A 68 -7.14 19.93 -15.59
N ARG A 69 -6.25 18.93 -15.71
CA ARG A 69 -6.55 17.52 -15.45
C ARG A 69 -6.41 17.12 -13.97
N ARG A 70 -6.01 18.03 -13.07
CA ARG A 70 -5.85 17.72 -11.64
C ARG A 70 -7.20 17.53 -10.98
N PRO A 71 -7.40 16.39 -10.27
CA PRO A 71 -8.64 16.16 -9.53
C PRO A 71 -8.77 17.15 -8.36
N PHE A 72 -10.01 17.47 -8.03
CA PHE A 72 -10.34 18.20 -6.81
C PHE A 72 -9.83 17.45 -5.58
N ARG A 73 -9.51 18.17 -4.52
CA ARG A 73 -9.16 17.60 -3.22
C ARG A 73 -9.63 18.55 -2.12
N PHE A 74 -10.45 18.03 -1.24
CA PHE A 74 -10.87 18.73 -0.03
C PHE A 74 -9.64 19.01 0.84
N GLU A 75 -9.49 20.26 1.29
CA GLU A 75 -8.41 20.67 2.19
C GLU A 75 -8.94 20.78 3.63
N ALA A 76 -8.39 19.96 4.55
CA ALA A 76 -8.83 19.92 5.93
C ALA A 76 -8.59 21.26 6.67
N ALA A 77 -7.68 22.09 6.18
CA ALA A 77 -7.46 23.45 6.68
C ALA A 77 -8.70 24.34 6.56
N TRP A 78 -9.63 24.05 5.64
CA TRP A 78 -10.88 24.82 5.51
C TRP A 78 -11.78 24.68 6.73
N LEU A 79 -11.74 23.53 7.43
CA LEU A 79 -12.55 23.26 8.62
C LEU A 79 -12.30 24.24 9.77
N SER A 80 -11.11 24.85 9.83
CA SER A 80 -10.75 25.83 10.85
C SER A 80 -11.15 27.27 10.51
N HIS A 81 -11.68 27.53 9.30
CA HIS A 81 -12.12 28.85 8.90
C HIS A 81 -13.53 29.14 9.45
N PRO A 82 -13.75 30.31 10.13
CA PRO A 82 -15.05 30.62 10.76
C PRO A 82 -16.22 30.54 9.80
N GLY A 83 -16.10 31.05 8.58
CA GLY A 83 -17.16 31.04 7.56
C GLY A 83 -17.37 29.70 6.85
N PHE A 84 -16.61 28.62 7.17
CA PHE A 84 -16.74 27.36 6.47
C PHE A 84 -18.05 26.64 6.79
N LYS A 85 -18.49 26.65 8.06
CA LYS A 85 -19.74 25.99 8.48
C LYS A 85 -20.95 26.62 7.80
N ASP A 86 -21.01 27.94 7.74
CA ASP A 86 -22.12 28.67 7.09
C ASP A 86 -22.14 28.42 5.58
N LEU A 87 -20.97 28.41 4.95
CA LEU A 87 -20.83 28.04 3.55
C LEU A 87 -21.34 26.61 3.30
N LEU A 88 -20.96 25.67 4.15
CA LEU A 88 -21.39 24.28 4.01
C LEU A 88 -22.91 24.16 4.15
N VAL A 89 -23.51 24.76 5.17
CA VAL A 89 -24.96 24.74 5.41
C VAL A 89 -25.72 25.35 4.23
N SER A 90 -25.29 26.51 3.73
CA SER A 90 -25.95 27.20 2.60
C SER A 90 -25.77 26.49 1.24
N SER A 91 -24.67 25.72 1.09
CA SER A 91 -24.36 25.05 -0.18
C SER A 91 -24.83 23.59 -0.23
N TRP A 92 -25.14 22.96 0.92
CA TRP A 92 -25.60 21.59 0.99
C TRP A 92 -27.11 21.50 0.79
N SER A 93 -27.55 21.04 -0.38
CA SER A 93 -28.99 20.83 -0.67
C SER A 93 -29.38 19.39 -0.29
N ARG A 94 -30.40 19.26 0.55
CA ARG A 94 -31.02 17.97 0.94
C ARG A 94 -31.93 17.39 -0.13
N ASP A 95 -32.37 18.20 -1.08
CA ASP A 95 -33.23 17.78 -2.21
C ASP A 95 -32.42 17.03 -3.28
N LEU A 96 -31.11 17.22 -3.30
CA LEU A 96 -30.23 16.53 -4.23
C LEU A 96 -29.77 15.18 -3.67
N THR A 97 -29.55 14.22 -4.58
CA THR A 97 -28.83 12.99 -4.20
C THR A 97 -27.42 13.34 -3.70
N THR A 98 -26.92 12.61 -2.72
CA THR A 98 -25.61 12.88 -2.09
C THR A 98 -24.46 13.07 -3.10
N PRO A 99 -24.31 12.27 -4.19
CA PRO A 99 -23.28 12.53 -5.21
C PRO A 99 -23.44 13.87 -5.93
N LYS A 100 -24.68 14.29 -6.21
CA LYS A 100 -24.94 15.59 -6.84
C LYS A 100 -24.67 16.75 -5.88
N ALA A 101 -25.05 16.62 -4.61
CA ALA A 101 -24.74 17.60 -3.56
C ALA A 101 -23.23 17.78 -3.39
N LEU A 102 -22.44 16.68 -3.39
CA LEU A 102 -20.97 16.74 -3.37
C LEU A 102 -20.39 17.46 -4.58
N THR A 103 -20.93 17.22 -5.78
CA THR A 103 -20.49 17.91 -7.01
C THR A 103 -20.78 19.41 -6.96
N GLN A 104 -21.92 19.80 -6.43
CA GLN A 104 -22.26 21.21 -6.22
C GLN A 104 -21.33 21.84 -5.19
N LEU A 105 -21.13 21.19 -4.06
CA LEU A 105 -20.23 21.64 -3.01
C LEU A 105 -18.79 21.78 -3.52
N GLU A 106 -18.30 20.86 -4.35
CA GLU A 106 -16.98 20.99 -4.97
C GLU A 106 -16.83 22.31 -5.73
N ARG A 107 -17.82 22.68 -6.54
CA ARG A 107 -17.80 23.94 -7.32
C ARG A 107 -17.78 25.16 -6.40
N THR A 108 -18.63 25.15 -5.38
CA THR A 108 -18.67 26.24 -4.39
C THR A 108 -17.37 26.36 -3.61
N LEU A 109 -16.79 25.24 -3.16
CA LEU A 109 -15.52 25.24 -2.43
C LEU A 109 -14.36 25.73 -3.30
N ARG A 110 -14.32 25.39 -4.59
CA ARG A 110 -13.28 25.91 -5.51
C ARG A 110 -13.36 27.43 -5.66
N LYS A 111 -14.57 27.99 -5.76
CA LYS A 111 -14.78 29.43 -5.83
C LYS A 111 -14.42 30.09 -4.51
N TRP A 112 -14.97 29.61 -3.40
CA TRP A 112 -14.72 30.13 -2.06
C TRP A 112 -13.25 30.07 -1.66
N ASN A 113 -12.53 28.98 -2.00
CA ASN A 113 -11.09 28.87 -1.73
C ASN A 113 -10.29 29.96 -2.45
N LYS A 114 -10.71 30.38 -3.65
CA LYS A 114 -10.03 31.43 -4.41
C LYS A 114 -10.36 32.84 -3.87
N GLU A 115 -11.62 33.06 -3.51
CA GLU A 115 -12.15 34.41 -3.20
C GLU A 115 -12.06 34.76 -1.69
N VAL A 116 -12.22 33.78 -0.80
CA VAL A 116 -12.35 34.01 0.65
C VAL A 116 -11.19 33.41 1.44
N PHE A 117 -10.96 32.10 1.29
CA PHE A 117 -9.89 31.45 2.05
C PHE A 117 -8.50 31.93 1.62
N GLY A 118 -8.28 32.10 0.32
CA GLY A 118 -7.05 32.59 -0.28
C GLY A 118 -5.86 31.63 -0.16
N GLU A 119 -4.70 32.10 -0.61
CA GLU A 119 -3.47 31.32 -0.51
C GLU A 119 -2.81 31.55 0.86
N ILE A 120 -2.66 30.51 1.66
CA ILE A 120 -2.05 30.54 3.01
C ILE A 120 -0.70 31.26 3.00
N GLN A 121 0.13 31.07 1.98
CA GLN A 121 1.45 31.69 1.90
C GLN A 121 1.37 33.19 1.65
N VAL A 122 0.38 33.68 0.90
CA VAL A 122 0.16 35.11 0.67
C VAL A 122 -0.34 35.75 1.95
N ARG A 123 -1.34 35.18 2.62
CA ARG A 123 -1.87 35.67 3.91
C ARG A 123 -0.77 35.71 4.98
N LYS A 124 0.06 34.67 5.06
CA LYS A 124 1.19 34.61 6.00
C LYS A 124 2.18 35.75 5.78
N LYS A 125 2.53 36.04 4.51
CA LYS A 125 3.45 37.17 4.21
C LYS A 125 2.84 38.50 4.55
N GLN A 126 1.55 38.71 4.25
CA GLN A 126 0.85 39.93 4.56
C GLN A 126 0.83 40.20 6.08
N LEU A 127 0.38 39.20 6.86
CA LEU A 127 0.34 39.31 8.33
C LEU A 127 1.72 39.58 8.93
N MET A 128 2.77 38.93 8.42
CA MET A 128 4.14 39.23 8.87
C MET A 128 4.54 40.70 8.58
N SER A 129 4.14 41.23 7.42
CA SER A 129 4.39 42.63 7.08
C SER A 129 3.63 43.58 8.02
N ASP A 130 2.36 43.27 8.30
CA ASP A 130 1.50 44.08 9.16
C ASP A 130 1.98 44.06 10.62
N ILE A 131 2.40 42.88 11.13
CA ILE A 131 3.00 42.75 12.47
C ILE A 131 4.27 43.56 12.56
N ASN A 132 5.19 43.48 11.58
CA ASN A 132 6.42 44.25 11.57
C ASN A 132 6.14 45.75 11.54
N MET A 133 5.12 46.20 10.80
CA MET A 133 4.72 47.61 10.75
C MET A 133 4.21 48.09 12.11
N VAL A 134 3.32 47.32 12.76
CA VAL A 134 2.77 47.68 14.09
C VAL A 134 3.88 47.66 15.16
N GLN A 135 4.78 46.68 15.14
CA GLN A 135 5.92 46.61 16.06
C GLN A 135 6.88 47.77 15.85
N GLY A 136 7.15 48.21 14.61
CA GLY A 136 7.96 49.39 14.33
C GLY A 136 7.31 50.67 14.83
N LEU A 137 5.98 50.79 14.84
CA LEU A 137 5.27 51.93 15.48
C LEU A 137 5.35 51.85 17.00
N LEU A 138 5.27 50.66 17.59
CA LEU A 138 5.42 50.46 19.03
C LEU A 138 6.81 50.79 19.55
N ASP A 139 7.88 50.68 18.72
CA ASP A 139 9.23 51.13 19.10
C ASP A 139 9.32 52.65 19.40
N HIS A 140 8.37 53.42 18.84
CA HIS A 140 8.34 54.89 19.00
C HIS A 140 7.17 55.36 19.86
N THR A 141 6.04 54.67 19.88
CA THR A 141 4.81 55.12 20.55
C THR A 141 4.06 53.95 21.17
N HIS A 142 4.00 53.89 22.49
CA HIS A 142 3.25 52.84 23.21
C HIS A 142 1.81 53.28 23.47
N THR A 143 0.85 52.76 22.70
CA THR A 143 -0.59 53.00 22.94
C THR A 143 -1.31 51.68 23.13
N ASN A 144 -2.37 51.66 23.95
CA ASN A 144 -3.21 50.47 24.15
C ASN A 144 -3.85 49.99 22.83
N ALA A 145 -4.13 50.92 21.90
CA ALA A 145 -4.69 50.59 20.59
C ALA A 145 -3.68 49.78 19.72
N LEU A 146 -2.40 50.19 19.71
CA LEU A 146 -1.35 49.46 18.97
C LEU A 146 -1.05 48.12 19.60
N LEU A 147 -1.02 48.00 20.93
CA LEU A 147 -0.87 46.73 21.65
C LEU A 147 -2.05 45.76 21.36
N GLY A 148 -3.28 46.32 21.36
CA GLY A 148 -4.47 45.56 20.99
C GLY A 148 -4.40 45.05 19.54
N ARG A 149 -3.95 45.91 18.60
CA ARG A 149 -3.80 45.51 17.19
C ARG A 149 -2.71 44.48 16.98
N GLU A 150 -1.58 44.60 17.69
CA GLU A 150 -0.54 43.55 17.66
C GLU A 150 -1.07 42.21 18.15
N ALA A 151 -1.80 42.19 19.27
CA ALA A 151 -2.38 40.96 19.82
C ALA A 151 -3.37 40.30 18.85
N GLU A 152 -4.21 41.07 18.15
CA GLU A 152 -5.11 40.58 17.11
C GLU A 152 -4.34 39.95 15.94
N LEU A 153 -3.36 40.68 15.40
CA LEU A 153 -2.55 40.19 14.28
C LEU A 153 -1.75 38.92 14.62
N LEU A 154 -1.22 38.82 15.83
CA LEU A 154 -0.52 37.65 16.33
C LEU A 154 -1.49 36.44 16.42
N LYS A 155 -2.73 36.67 16.87
CA LYS A 155 -3.76 35.63 16.93
C LYS A 155 -4.17 35.15 15.52
N GLU A 156 -4.35 36.10 14.58
CA GLU A 156 -4.62 35.74 13.17
C GLU A 156 -3.43 34.99 12.56
N PHE A 157 -2.22 35.35 12.86
CA PHE A 157 -1.01 34.69 12.39
C PHE A 157 -0.90 33.27 12.92
N GLU A 158 -1.23 33.01 14.20
CA GLU A 158 -1.31 31.63 14.74
C GLU A 158 -2.32 30.77 13.99
N VAL A 159 -3.50 31.29 13.69
CA VAL A 159 -4.51 30.56 12.89
C VAL A 159 -3.97 30.19 11.51
N VAL A 160 -3.26 31.10 10.84
CA VAL A 160 -2.65 30.84 9.52
C VAL A 160 -1.55 29.79 9.62
N LEU A 161 -0.76 29.80 10.70
CA LEU A 161 0.27 28.76 10.94
C LEU A 161 -0.37 27.38 11.18
N GLU A 162 -1.46 27.30 11.92
CA GLU A 162 -2.22 26.05 12.12
C GLU A 162 -2.81 25.53 10.79
N GLN A 163 -3.33 26.42 9.97
CA GLN A 163 -3.84 26.07 8.62
C GLN A 163 -2.71 25.58 7.71
N GLU A 164 -1.55 26.22 7.76
CA GLU A 164 -0.36 25.77 7.01
C GLU A 164 0.10 24.39 7.47
N GLU A 165 0.17 24.16 8.77
CA GLU A 165 0.53 22.87 9.35
C GLU A 165 -0.45 21.77 8.91
N MET A 166 -1.77 22.01 9.05
CA MET A 166 -2.81 21.08 8.64
C MET A 166 -2.71 20.73 7.15
N LEU A 167 -2.49 21.73 6.29
CA LEU A 167 -2.32 21.55 4.86
C LEU A 167 -1.14 20.63 4.51
N TRP A 168 0.02 20.88 5.13
CA TRP A 168 1.22 20.09 4.89
C TRP A 168 1.15 18.71 5.55
N PHE A 169 0.57 18.60 6.73
CA PHE A 169 0.26 17.33 7.39
C PHE A 169 -0.61 16.44 6.50
N GLN A 170 -1.73 16.95 5.99
CA GLN A 170 -2.61 16.25 5.08
C GLN A 170 -1.89 15.81 3.80
N LYS A 171 -1.05 16.67 3.21
CA LYS A 171 -0.27 16.35 1.99
C LYS A 171 0.85 15.36 2.25
N SER A 172 1.48 15.40 3.42
CA SER A 172 2.60 14.52 3.79
C SER A 172 2.14 13.11 4.14
N ARG A 173 0.92 12.93 4.67
CA ARG A 173 0.34 11.65 5.15
C ARG A 173 1.17 10.97 6.25
N GLU A 174 2.00 11.71 6.96
CA GLU A 174 2.81 11.19 8.07
C GLU A 174 2.04 11.28 9.39
N LYS A 175 1.62 10.12 9.91
CA LYS A 175 0.75 10.04 11.09
C LYS A 175 1.47 10.25 12.42
N TRP A 176 2.77 9.95 12.48
CA TRP A 176 3.53 9.90 13.74
C TRP A 176 3.96 11.26 14.27
N VAL A 177 3.95 12.30 13.44
CA VAL A 177 4.35 13.67 13.82
C VAL A 177 3.19 14.52 14.41
N ALA A 178 1.96 13.99 14.43
CA ALA A 178 0.79 14.71 14.94
C ALA A 178 0.89 15.19 16.41
N LEU A 179 1.99 14.90 17.12
CA LEU A 179 2.12 15.09 18.55
C LEU A 179 3.33 15.91 18.99
N GLY A 180 3.90 16.81 18.18
CA GLY A 180 4.96 17.56 18.82
C GLY A 180 5.88 18.47 18.04
N ASP A 181 5.76 18.61 16.75
CA ASP A 181 6.64 19.48 15.99
C ASP A 181 5.89 20.16 14.85
N ARG A 182 5.59 21.46 14.95
CA ARG A 182 4.98 22.29 13.87
C ARG A 182 5.96 22.43 12.68
N ASN A 183 6.58 21.34 12.24
CA ASN A 183 7.64 21.38 11.23
C ASN A 183 7.08 21.34 9.80
N THR A 184 6.45 22.42 9.37
CA THR A 184 5.92 22.58 8.00
C THR A 184 7.01 22.36 6.95
N LYS A 185 8.25 22.73 7.24
CA LYS A 185 9.41 22.54 6.36
C LYS A 185 9.74 21.06 6.13
N TYR A 186 9.63 20.24 7.17
CA TYR A 186 9.77 18.78 7.08
C TYR A 186 8.67 18.17 6.20
N PHE A 187 7.40 18.48 6.47
CA PHE A 187 6.27 17.97 5.70
C PHE A 187 6.30 18.40 4.24
N HIS A 188 6.68 19.67 3.99
CA HIS A 188 6.87 20.18 2.65
C HIS A 188 7.94 19.39 1.88
N THR A 189 9.13 19.25 2.48
CA THR A 189 10.24 18.50 1.87
C THR A 189 9.86 17.05 1.60
N LEU A 190 9.19 16.38 2.54
CA LEU A 190 8.72 15.01 2.36
C LEU A 190 7.73 14.90 1.19
N THR A 191 6.81 15.86 1.09
CA THR A 191 5.81 15.89 0.01
C THR A 191 6.47 16.06 -1.36
N VAL A 192 7.44 16.97 -1.47
CA VAL A 192 8.22 17.19 -2.71
C VAL A 192 9.00 15.94 -3.10
N VAL A 193 9.72 15.35 -2.15
CA VAL A 193 10.50 14.11 -2.39
C VAL A 193 9.60 12.96 -2.83
N ARG A 194 8.41 12.83 -2.21
CA ARG A 194 7.45 11.78 -2.57
C ARG A 194 6.86 11.99 -3.97
N ARG A 195 6.43 13.22 -4.30
CA ARG A 195 5.93 13.56 -5.65
C ARG A 195 6.94 13.19 -6.72
N ARG A 196 8.19 13.60 -6.50
CA ARG A 196 9.28 13.30 -7.44
C ARG A 196 9.52 11.80 -7.60
N ARG A 197 9.54 11.05 -6.49
CA ARG A 197 9.74 9.60 -6.52
C ARG A 197 8.61 8.87 -7.25
N ASN A 198 7.39 9.38 -7.17
CA ASN A 198 6.22 8.78 -7.79
C ASN A 198 5.99 9.25 -9.23
N ARG A 199 6.74 10.23 -9.71
CA ARG A 199 6.64 10.70 -11.09
C ARG A 199 7.28 9.68 -12.02
N ILE A 200 6.54 9.30 -13.06
CA ILE A 200 6.99 8.37 -14.10
C ILE A 200 7.37 9.19 -15.31
N GLU A 201 8.63 9.10 -15.73
CA GLU A 201 9.18 9.96 -16.76
C GLU A 201 9.84 9.17 -17.88
N MET A 202 10.10 7.88 -17.67
CA MET A 202 10.51 6.94 -18.71
C MET A 202 10.27 5.51 -18.25
N LEU A 203 9.89 4.66 -19.18
CA LEU A 203 9.71 3.22 -18.99
C LEU A 203 10.21 2.50 -20.24
N LYS A 204 10.54 1.23 -20.10
CA LYS A 204 10.77 0.34 -21.21
C LYS A 204 9.45 -0.22 -21.73
N ASN A 205 9.30 -0.22 -23.05
CA ASN A 205 8.20 -0.91 -23.72
C ASN A 205 8.43 -2.45 -23.74
N GLU A 206 7.59 -3.19 -24.45
CA GLU A 206 7.69 -4.64 -24.59
C GLU A 206 8.99 -5.06 -25.31
N ASP A 207 9.50 -4.23 -26.22
CA ASP A 207 10.74 -4.43 -27.00
C ASP A 207 12.01 -4.01 -26.23
N GLU A 208 11.93 -3.79 -24.91
CA GLU A 208 13.05 -3.32 -24.06
C GLU A 208 13.60 -1.93 -24.42
N VAL A 209 12.89 -1.17 -25.25
CA VAL A 209 13.27 0.19 -25.66
C VAL A 209 12.76 1.21 -24.66
N TRP A 210 13.59 2.19 -24.31
CA TRP A 210 13.21 3.27 -23.42
C TRP A 210 12.30 4.29 -24.11
N VAL A 211 11.11 4.46 -23.59
CA VAL A 211 10.13 5.48 -23.96
C VAL A 211 10.19 6.61 -22.96
N SER A 212 10.31 7.85 -23.44
CA SER A 212 10.39 9.07 -22.62
C SER A 212 9.38 10.15 -23.04
N ASP A 213 8.77 10.02 -24.22
CA ASP A 213 7.68 10.91 -24.61
C ASP A 213 6.49 10.79 -23.68
N ALA A 214 5.94 11.91 -23.26
CA ALA A 214 4.91 11.94 -22.23
C ALA A 214 3.58 11.33 -22.69
N ALA A 215 3.23 11.49 -23.97
CA ALA A 215 1.99 10.97 -24.54
C ALA A 215 2.11 9.45 -24.75
N GLU A 216 3.24 9.01 -25.31
CA GLU A 216 3.52 7.58 -25.51
C GLU A 216 3.56 6.82 -24.17
N LEU A 217 4.19 7.40 -23.14
CA LEU A 217 4.20 6.83 -21.78
C LEU A 217 2.81 6.70 -21.16
N GLU A 218 1.97 7.73 -21.32
CA GLU A 218 0.59 7.70 -20.85
C GLU A 218 -0.20 6.60 -21.58
N GLN A 219 -0.06 6.49 -22.88
CA GLN A 219 -0.71 5.46 -23.71
C GLN A 219 -0.21 4.05 -23.38
N LEU A 220 1.10 3.86 -23.21
CA LEU A 220 1.68 2.58 -22.77
C LEU A 220 1.06 2.11 -21.44
N ALA A 221 0.91 3.02 -20.48
CA ALA A 221 0.31 2.69 -19.20
C ALA A 221 -1.18 2.37 -19.35
N ILE A 222 -1.96 3.15 -20.11
CA ILE A 222 -3.39 2.91 -20.33
C ILE A 222 -3.61 1.56 -21.00
N GLN A 223 -2.87 1.27 -22.09
CA GLN A 223 -3.00 0.01 -22.83
C GLN A 223 -2.65 -1.20 -21.97
N TYR A 224 -1.58 -1.10 -21.16
CA TYR A 224 -1.23 -2.16 -20.23
C TYR A 224 -2.36 -2.47 -19.24
N TYR A 225 -2.97 -1.45 -18.62
CA TYR A 225 -4.05 -1.69 -17.65
C TYR A 225 -5.37 -2.09 -18.34
N LYS A 226 -5.68 -1.57 -19.53
CA LYS A 226 -6.83 -2.06 -20.33
C LYS A 226 -6.68 -3.57 -20.60
N ARG A 227 -5.50 -4.03 -21.05
CA ARG A 227 -5.21 -5.46 -21.28
C ARG A 227 -5.24 -6.28 -19.97
N LEU A 228 -4.69 -5.75 -18.87
CA LEU A 228 -4.70 -6.45 -17.58
C LEU A 228 -6.11 -6.73 -17.08
N TYR A 229 -7.03 -5.79 -17.28
CA TYR A 229 -8.42 -5.89 -16.83
C TYR A 229 -9.40 -6.40 -17.91
N SER A 230 -8.92 -6.75 -19.11
CA SER A 230 -9.72 -7.44 -20.14
C SER A 230 -9.81 -8.95 -19.87
N LEU A 231 -10.61 -9.65 -20.64
CA LEU A 231 -10.73 -11.11 -20.62
C LEU A 231 -10.00 -11.76 -21.81
N ASP A 232 -9.16 -11.04 -22.54
CA ASP A 232 -8.51 -11.52 -23.78
C ASP A 232 -7.55 -12.70 -23.56
N ASP A 233 -7.04 -12.86 -22.33
CA ASP A 233 -6.11 -13.91 -21.95
C ASP A 233 -6.74 -15.03 -21.09
N VAL A 234 -8.08 -15.18 -21.17
CA VAL A 234 -8.84 -16.13 -20.34
C VAL A 234 -9.79 -16.93 -21.24
N ASP A 235 -9.87 -18.24 -21.03
CA ASP A 235 -10.83 -19.09 -21.72
C ASP A 235 -12.28 -18.66 -21.42
N LEU A 236 -13.11 -18.54 -22.45
CA LEU A 236 -14.51 -18.16 -22.32
C LEU A 236 -15.35 -19.25 -21.61
N VAL A 237 -14.93 -20.52 -21.73
CA VAL A 237 -15.57 -21.64 -21.05
C VAL A 237 -15.06 -21.71 -19.61
N VAL A 238 -15.95 -21.50 -18.66
CA VAL A 238 -15.63 -21.59 -17.23
C VAL A 238 -15.69 -23.02 -16.77
N ASP A 239 -14.56 -23.59 -16.37
CA ASP A 239 -14.55 -24.85 -15.63
C ASP A 239 -15.24 -24.62 -14.27
N LYS A 240 -16.42 -25.21 -14.06
CA LYS A 240 -17.08 -25.16 -12.76
C LYS A 240 -16.25 -25.94 -11.75
N LEU A 241 -15.81 -25.29 -10.71
CA LEU A 241 -15.14 -25.94 -9.59
C LEU A 241 -16.14 -26.74 -8.74
N PRO A 242 -15.68 -27.73 -7.94
CA PRO A 242 -16.55 -28.47 -7.03
C PRO A 242 -17.44 -27.54 -6.20
N GLN A 243 -18.72 -27.86 -6.13
CA GLN A 243 -19.72 -27.04 -5.39
C GLN A 243 -19.68 -27.29 -3.88
N GLU A 244 -18.86 -28.25 -3.43
CA GLU A 244 -18.67 -28.60 -2.02
C GLU A 244 -17.41 -27.95 -1.45
N GLY A 245 -17.40 -27.71 -0.14
CA GLY A 245 -16.20 -27.27 0.59
C GLY A 245 -16.47 -26.23 1.65
N PHE A 246 -17.34 -25.25 1.40
CA PHE A 246 -17.71 -24.29 2.42
C PHE A 246 -18.62 -24.93 3.49
N PRO A 247 -18.37 -24.64 4.77
CA PRO A 247 -19.29 -25.02 5.83
C PRO A 247 -20.63 -24.31 5.67
N ARG A 248 -21.72 -24.98 5.96
CA ARG A 248 -23.04 -24.32 5.99
C ARG A 248 -23.11 -23.34 7.16
N LEU A 249 -23.53 -22.12 6.86
CA LEU A 249 -23.85 -21.11 7.88
C LEU A 249 -25.08 -21.56 8.70
N LYS A 250 -25.05 -21.31 10.00
CA LYS A 250 -26.20 -21.56 10.88
C LYS A 250 -27.34 -20.60 10.59
N TYR A 251 -28.55 -20.96 10.97
CA TYR A 251 -29.73 -20.10 10.75
C TYR A 251 -29.57 -18.72 11.37
N GLU A 252 -29.04 -18.61 12.59
CA GLU A 252 -28.80 -17.34 13.28
C GLU A 252 -27.79 -16.47 12.53
N GLU A 253 -26.76 -17.08 11.94
CA GLU A 253 -25.72 -16.38 11.16
C GLU A 253 -26.29 -15.84 9.86
N CYS A 254 -27.11 -16.64 9.16
CA CYS A 254 -27.82 -16.22 7.97
C CYS A 254 -28.81 -15.08 8.28
N ARG A 255 -29.54 -15.21 9.40
CA ARG A 255 -30.49 -14.18 9.84
C ARG A 255 -29.78 -12.88 10.17
N GLU A 256 -28.67 -12.91 10.92
CA GLU A 256 -27.90 -11.71 11.27
C GLU A 256 -27.24 -11.07 10.04
N LEU A 257 -26.76 -11.88 9.12
CA LEU A 257 -26.21 -11.39 7.86
C LEU A 257 -27.27 -10.68 7.02
N ASN A 258 -28.47 -11.23 6.91
CA ASN A 258 -29.55 -10.76 6.02
C ASN A 258 -30.50 -9.74 6.68
N ARG A 259 -30.36 -9.44 7.98
CA ARG A 259 -31.23 -8.42 8.60
C ARG A 259 -31.06 -7.05 7.91
N GLN A 260 -32.06 -6.20 8.00
CA GLN A 260 -32.00 -4.85 7.45
C GLN A 260 -30.83 -4.05 8.04
N PHE A 261 -30.12 -3.29 7.20
CA PHE A 261 -29.07 -2.40 7.66
C PHE A 261 -29.63 -1.21 8.39
N ILE A 262 -28.96 -0.78 9.46
CA ILE A 262 -29.41 0.31 10.33
C ILE A 262 -28.38 1.46 10.37
N ALA A 263 -28.85 2.65 10.72
CA ALA A 263 -28.05 3.87 10.77
C ALA A 263 -26.77 3.72 11.63
N VAL A 264 -26.85 2.99 12.76
CA VAL A 264 -25.69 2.80 13.66
C VAL A 264 -24.53 2.07 12.98
N GLU A 265 -24.80 1.12 12.09
CA GLU A 265 -23.77 0.39 11.33
C GLU A 265 -23.07 1.32 10.34
N VAL A 266 -23.84 2.18 9.67
CA VAL A 266 -23.32 3.18 8.72
C VAL A 266 -22.44 4.21 9.45
N VAL A 267 -22.92 4.75 10.57
CA VAL A 267 -22.16 5.68 11.42
C VAL A 267 -20.87 5.03 11.94
N GLY A 268 -20.96 3.76 12.38
CA GLY A 268 -19.80 2.97 12.79
C GLY A 268 -18.77 2.81 11.66
N ALA A 269 -19.23 2.55 10.44
CA ALA A 269 -18.36 2.47 9.25
C ALA A 269 -17.65 3.80 9.00
N VAL A 270 -18.35 4.94 9.04
CA VAL A 270 -17.75 6.28 8.85
C VAL A 270 -16.72 6.57 9.92
N LYS A 271 -17.05 6.42 11.21
CA LYS A 271 -16.15 6.72 12.33
C LYS A 271 -14.89 5.85 12.34
N SER A 272 -14.97 4.62 11.85
CA SER A 272 -13.83 3.69 11.79
C SER A 272 -12.87 3.96 10.64
N MET A 273 -13.14 4.92 9.75
CA MET A 273 -12.21 5.30 8.68
C MET A 273 -11.11 6.24 9.21
N GLY A 274 -9.89 6.05 8.74
CA GLY A 274 -8.82 7.01 9.06
C GLY A 274 -9.06 8.35 8.37
N LYS A 275 -9.18 9.45 9.15
CA LYS A 275 -9.52 10.82 8.70
C LYS A 275 -8.82 11.25 7.39
N PHE A 276 -7.51 11.07 7.32
CA PHE A 276 -6.67 11.56 6.21
C PHE A 276 -6.31 10.50 5.17
N LYS A 277 -7.12 9.44 5.03
CA LYS A 277 -6.96 8.50 3.92
C LYS A 277 -7.21 9.19 2.58
N ALA A 278 -6.54 8.69 1.53
CA ALA A 278 -6.66 9.27 0.20
C ALA A 278 -8.11 9.25 -0.30
N PRO A 279 -8.60 10.38 -0.87
CA PRO A 279 -9.93 10.44 -1.45
C PRO A 279 -10.00 9.72 -2.80
N GLY A 280 -11.20 9.45 -3.26
CA GLY A 280 -11.50 8.95 -4.60
C GLY A 280 -11.48 10.04 -5.68
N PRO A 281 -12.15 9.75 -6.83
CA PRO A 281 -12.33 10.71 -7.93
C PRO A 281 -13.02 12.01 -7.54
N ASP A 282 -13.93 11.97 -6.56
CA ASP A 282 -14.70 13.11 -6.04
C ASP A 282 -13.88 14.07 -5.16
N GLY A 283 -12.71 13.60 -4.67
CA GLY A 283 -11.79 14.40 -3.89
C GLY A 283 -12.12 14.57 -2.41
N PHE A 284 -13.27 14.08 -1.92
CA PHE A 284 -13.64 14.17 -0.52
C PHE A 284 -13.02 13.06 0.31
N GLN A 285 -12.39 13.44 1.44
CA GLN A 285 -11.73 12.52 2.37
C GLN A 285 -12.67 12.13 3.53
N PRO A 286 -12.37 11.05 4.27
CA PRO A 286 -13.15 10.69 5.46
C PRO A 286 -13.30 11.82 6.49
N VAL A 287 -12.30 12.68 6.64
CA VAL A 287 -12.36 13.85 7.54
C VAL A 287 -13.55 14.76 7.24
N PHE A 288 -13.88 14.99 5.98
CA PHE A 288 -15.06 15.77 5.58
C PHE A 288 -16.33 15.14 6.14
N TYR A 289 -16.55 13.85 5.91
CA TYR A 289 -17.75 13.16 6.40
C TYR A 289 -17.82 13.08 7.92
N GLN A 290 -16.68 12.92 8.58
CA GLN A 290 -16.61 12.79 10.06
C GLN A 290 -16.83 14.13 10.77
N ASP A 291 -16.20 15.19 10.30
CA ASP A 291 -16.20 16.51 10.97
C ASP A 291 -17.39 17.38 10.53
N CYS A 292 -18.02 17.06 9.37
CA CYS A 292 -19.23 17.73 8.87
C CYS A 292 -20.50 16.88 9.04
N TRP A 293 -20.47 15.84 9.87
CA TRP A 293 -21.56 14.86 9.99
C TRP A 293 -22.92 15.49 10.35
N GLU A 294 -22.94 16.53 11.16
CA GLU A 294 -24.17 17.26 11.53
C GLU A 294 -24.94 17.77 10.31
N VAL A 295 -24.25 18.17 9.25
CA VAL A 295 -24.86 18.71 8.04
C VAL A 295 -25.12 17.64 6.99
N VAL A 296 -24.12 16.75 6.74
CA VAL A 296 -24.15 15.81 5.63
C VAL A 296 -24.70 14.42 6.00
N GLY A 297 -24.75 14.10 7.29
CA GLY A 297 -24.99 12.74 7.79
C GLY A 297 -26.32 12.16 7.37
N GLU A 298 -27.39 12.93 7.42
CA GLU A 298 -28.73 12.49 7.02
C GLU A 298 -28.76 12.07 5.52
N SER A 299 -28.20 12.88 4.64
CA SER A 299 -28.10 12.58 3.22
C SER A 299 -27.25 11.34 2.95
N VAL A 300 -26.14 11.18 3.69
CA VAL A 300 -25.26 10.00 3.58
C VAL A 300 -25.96 8.74 4.07
N LEU A 301 -26.67 8.80 5.20
CA LEU A 301 -27.46 7.68 5.73
C LEU A 301 -28.52 7.25 4.73
N LYS A 302 -29.32 8.21 4.23
CA LYS A 302 -30.34 7.95 3.21
C LYS A 302 -29.73 7.27 1.99
N PHE A 303 -28.63 7.81 1.44
CA PHE A 303 -27.96 7.25 0.26
C PHE A 303 -27.50 5.80 0.45
N VAL A 304 -26.90 5.49 1.62
CA VAL A 304 -26.37 4.15 1.92
C VAL A 304 -27.51 3.16 2.16
N LEU A 305 -28.54 3.56 2.91
CA LEU A 305 -29.69 2.69 3.19
C LEU A 305 -30.55 2.46 1.94
N ASP A 306 -30.71 3.46 1.07
CA ASP A 306 -31.41 3.33 -0.21
C ASP A 306 -30.72 2.27 -1.10
N PHE A 307 -29.36 2.23 -1.13
CA PHE A 307 -28.64 1.16 -1.83
C PHE A 307 -28.99 -0.23 -1.29
N PHE A 308 -29.01 -0.41 0.03
CA PHE A 308 -29.35 -1.72 0.62
C PHE A 308 -30.81 -2.11 0.43
N ASN A 309 -31.72 -1.14 0.34
CA ASN A 309 -33.13 -1.39 0.10
C ASN A 309 -33.43 -1.70 -1.37
N THR A 310 -32.79 -0.98 -2.30
CA THR A 310 -33.07 -1.10 -3.74
C THR A 310 -32.14 -2.04 -4.48
N GLY A 311 -30.95 -2.31 -3.94
CA GLY A 311 -29.89 -3.06 -4.60
C GLY A 311 -29.21 -2.31 -5.76
N VAL A 312 -29.57 -1.04 -6.00
CA VAL A 312 -29.08 -0.27 -7.15
C VAL A 312 -28.05 0.76 -6.69
N LEU A 313 -26.83 0.64 -7.22
CA LEU A 313 -25.78 1.63 -6.99
C LEU A 313 -25.87 2.74 -8.07
N PRO A 314 -26.07 4.03 -7.68
CA PRO A 314 -26.09 5.12 -8.64
C PRO A 314 -24.80 5.17 -9.48
N ARG A 315 -24.93 5.55 -10.75
CA ARG A 315 -23.80 5.67 -11.69
C ARG A 315 -22.68 6.50 -11.09
N ASP A 316 -21.44 6.17 -11.46
CA ASP A 316 -20.20 6.86 -11.06
C ASP A 316 -19.83 6.77 -9.57
N THR A 317 -20.68 6.19 -8.70
CA THR A 317 -20.39 6.03 -7.26
C THR A 317 -19.19 5.12 -7.02
N ASN A 318 -19.09 4.03 -7.78
CA ASN A 318 -18.00 3.03 -7.67
C ASN A 318 -16.77 3.31 -8.54
N ASN A 319 -16.74 4.47 -9.23
CA ASN A 319 -15.56 4.88 -10.01
C ASN A 319 -14.30 4.99 -9.15
N ALA A 320 -13.14 4.72 -9.76
CA ALA A 320 -11.88 4.71 -9.04
C ALA A 320 -10.74 5.37 -9.82
N LEU A 321 -9.83 6.00 -9.07
CA LEU A 321 -8.52 6.45 -9.59
C LEU A 321 -7.46 5.40 -9.27
N LEU A 322 -6.79 4.88 -10.28
CA LEU A 322 -5.63 4.00 -10.11
C LEU A 322 -4.36 4.82 -9.89
N VAL A 323 -3.75 4.64 -8.73
CA VAL A 323 -2.44 5.22 -8.39
C VAL A 323 -1.38 4.15 -8.50
N LEU A 324 -0.31 4.44 -9.22
CA LEU A 324 0.78 3.52 -9.46
C LEU A 324 1.86 3.66 -8.39
N ILE A 325 2.09 2.59 -7.61
CA ILE A 325 3.11 2.56 -6.57
C ILE A 325 4.23 1.61 -7.00
N ALA A 326 5.45 2.12 -7.09
CA ALA A 326 6.61 1.33 -7.45
C ALA A 326 6.86 0.18 -6.46
N LYS A 327 6.97 -1.06 -6.95
CA LYS A 327 7.34 -2.27 -6.18
C LYS A 327 8.84 -2.32 -5.89
N VAL A 328 9.64 -1.70 -6.74
CA VAL A 328 11.11 -1.65 -6.67
C VAL A 328 11.59 -0.22 -6.56
N ALA A 329 12.81 -0.02 -6.08
CA ALA A 329 13.36 1.33 -5.88
C ALA A 329 13.48 2.14 -7.19
N LYS A 330 13.67 1.47 -8.32
CA LYS A 330 13.79 2.04 -9.67
C LYS A 330 13.02 1.16 -10.64
N PRO A 331 11.74 1.45 -10.87
CA PRO A 331 10.95 0.72 -11.84
C PRO A 331 11.38 1.10 -13.25
N GLU A 332 11.61 0.10 -14.08
CA GLU A 332 11.95 0.25 -15.51
C GLU A 332 10.77 -0.11 -16.42
N LYS A 333 9.84 -0.96 -15.93
CA LYS A 333 8.67 -1.45 -16.67
C LYS A 333 7.38 -1.16 -15.89
N ILE A 334 6.28 -0.99 -16.62
CA ILE A 334 4.95 -0.76 -16.04
C ILE A 334 4.50 -1.93 -15.15
N THR A 335 4.95 -3.15 -15.39
CA THR A 335 4.67 -4.36 -14.60
C THR A 335 5.20 -4.27 -13.15
N GLN A 336 6.24 -3.44 -12.95
CA GLN A 336 6.88 -3.23 -11.65
C GLN A 336 6.13 -2.23 -10.75
N PHE A 337 4.96 -1.78 -11.17
CA PHE A 337 4.07 -0.97 -10.35
C PHE A 337 2.90 -1.80 -9.80
N ARG A 338 2.43 -1.38 -8.62
CA ARG A 338 1.19 -1.89 -8.01
C ARG A 338 0.10 -0.85 -8.21
N PRO A 339 -1.02 -1.17 -8.87
CA PRO A 339 -2.15 -0.27 -8.94
C PRO A 339 -2.89 -0.26 -7.60
N ILE A 340 -3.14 0.92 -7.05
CA ILE A 340 -3.98 1.10 -5.87
C ILE A 340 -5.20 1.90 -6.30
N SER A 341 -6.37 1.33 -6.08
CA SER A 341 -7.66 1.95 -6.42
C SER A 341 -8.09 2.92 -5.32
N LEU A 342 -8.18 4.19 -5.66
CA LEU A 342 -8.76 5.21 -4.82
C LEU A 342 -10.24 5.34 -5.16
N CYS A 343 -11.10 4.68 -4.38
CA CYS A 343 -12.56 4.76 -4.49
C CYS A 343 -13.09 5.94 -3.68
N ASN A 344 -14.25 6.48 -4.07
CA ASN A 344 -14.96 7.50 -3.33
C ASN A 344 -15.27 7.04 -1.90
N VAL A 345 -15.24 7.99 -0.97
CA VAL A 345 -15.50 7.65 0.45
C VAL A 345 -16.95 7.20 0.63
N LEU A 346 -17.88 7.83 -0.08
CA LEU A 346 -19.29 7.43 -0.07
C LEU A 346 -19.48 5.95 -0.44
N PHE A 347 -18.80 5.50 -1.51
CA PHE A 347 -18.75 4.08 -1.87
C PHE A 347 -18.09 3.21 -0.78
N LYS A 348 -16.98 3.68 -0.20
CA LYS A 348 -16.31 2.94 0.90
C LYS A 348 -17.18 2.83 2.16
N ILE A 349 -18.11 3.76 2.40
CA ILE A 349 -19.06 3.64 3.51
C ILE A 349 -19.95 2.42 3.28
N ILE A 350 -20.50 2.24 2.07
CA ILE A 350 -21.31 1.06 1.71
C ILE A 350 -20.50 -0.24 1.95
N THR A 351 -19.35 -0.37 1.27
CA THR A 351 -18.56 -1.61 1.33
C THR A 351 -18.02 -1.91 2.74
N LYS A 352 -17.76 -0.87 3.53
CA LYS A 352 -17.31 -1.05 4.91
C LYS A 352 -18.44 -1.44 5.85
N THR A 353 -19.66 -0.97 5.63
CA THR A 353 -20.87 -1.39 6.35
C THR A 353 -21.12 -2.88 6.09
N MET A 354 -21.01 -3.33 4.83
CA MET A 354 -21.07 -4.76 4.48
C MET A 354 -19.99 -5.59 5.19
N VAL A 355 -18.74 -5.11 5.20
CA VAL A 355 -17.61 -5.76 5.89
C VAL A 355 -17.88 -5.90 7.39
N GLY A 356 -18.60 -4.96 7.99
CA GLY A 356 -19.00 -5.04 9.41
C GLY A 356 -19.70 -6.36 9.72
N ARG A 357 -20.68 -6.75 8.90
CA ARG A 357 -21.41 -8.01 9.04
C ARG A 357 -20.64 -9.23 8.57
N LEU A 358 -19.95 -9.11 7.43
CA LEU A 358 -19.16 -10.20 6.85
C LEU A 358 -18.11 -10.74 7.84
N LYS A 359 -17.56 -9.88 8.69
CA LYS A 359 -16.61 -10.28 9.74
C LYS A 359 -17.19 -11.26 10.75
N GLY A 360 -18.51 -11.27 10.96
CA GLY A 360 -19.16 -12.20 11.86
C GLY A 360 -19.25 -13.65 11.35
N VAL A 361 -19.04 -13.86 10.05
CA VAL A 361 -19.19 -15.19 9.42
C VAL A 361 -17.92 -15.67 8.70
N ILE A 362 -17.00 -14.76 8.37
CA ILE A 362 -15.83 -15.07 7.52
C ILE A 362 -14.88 -16.09 8.16
N ASP A 363 -14.72 -16.07 9.48
CA ASP A 363 -13.85 -16.98 10.22
C ASP A 363 -14.32 -18.45 10.13
N LYS A 364 -15.61 -18.66 9.89
CA LYS A 364 -16.25 -19.97 9.69
C LYS A 364 -16.15 -20.44 8.25
N LEU A 365 -16.34 -19.53 7.30
CA LEU A 365 -16.26 -19.83 5.87
C LEU A 365 -14.83 -20.14 5.41
N VAL A 366 -13.84 -19.58 6.08
CA VAL A 366 -12.43 -19.70 5.70
C VAL A 366 -11.70 -20.69 6.58
N GLY A 367 -11.12 -21.71 5.98
CA GLY A 367 -10.37 -22.77 6.67
C GLY A 367 -9.15 -22.27 7.44
N PRO A 368 -8.58 -23.09 8.35
CA PRO A 368 -7.49 -22.68 9.23
C PRO A 368 -6.16 -22.40 8.52
N HIS A 369 -6.02 -22.82 7.28
CA HIS A 369 -4.79 -22.64 6.50
C HIS A 369 -4.61 -21.22 5.94
N GLN A 370 -5.68 -20.41 5.90
CA GLN A 370 -5.65 -19.01 5.48
C GLN A 370 -5.67 -18.10 6.71
N ALA A 371 -4.62 -17.31 6.91
CA ALA A 371 -4.52 -16.42 8.06
C ALA A 371 -4.76 -14.93 7.74
N SER A 372 -4.85 -14.58 6.47
CA SER A 372 -4.98 -13.18 6.05
C SER A 372 -6.41 -12.65 6.23
N PHE A 373 -6.52 -11.43 6.76
CA PHE A 373 -7.79 -10.69 6.95
C PHE A 373 -8.83 -11.33 7.88
N ILE A 374 -8.50 -12.43 8.53
CA ILE A 374 -9.37 -13.10 9.51
C ILE A 374 -8.97 -12.64 10.91
N SER A 375 -9.97 -12.22 11.70
CA SER A 375 -9.74 -11.77 13.08
C SER A 375 -9.14 -12.88 13.93
N GLY A 376 -8.15 -12.56 14.76
CA GLY A 376 -7.49 -13.52 15.65
C GLY A 376 -6.42 -14.42 15.00
N ARG A 377 -6.29 -14.44 13.66
CA ARG A 377 -5.22 -15.18 12.97
C ARG A 377 -4.04 -14.26 12.69
N LEU A 378 -2.83 -14.72 12.98
CA LEU A 378 -1.62 -13.91 12.88
C LEU A 378 -0.68 -14.42 11.76
N SER A 379 -0.04 -13.49 11.07
CA SER A 379 1.02 -13.83 10.10
C SER A 379 2.21 -14.54 10.75
N VAL A 380 2.43 -14.31 12.04
CA VAL A 380 3.48 -14.95 12.86
C VAL A 380 3.28 -16.46 12.89
N ASP A 381 2.04 -16.94 13.04
CA ASP A 381 1.73 -18.37 13.09
C ASP A 381 2.16 -19.07 11.79
N ASN A 382 1.82 -18.48 10.65
CA ASN A 382 2.24 -19.00 9.34
C ASN A 382 3.78 -19.03 9.23
N ILE A 383 4.47 -17.97 9.68
CA ILE A 383 5.93 -17.89 9.63
C ILE A 383 6.56 -19.00 10.49
N VAL A 384 6.06 -19.22 11.69
CA VAL A 384 6.56 -20.26 12.61
C VAL A 384 6.38 -21.66 12.01
N VAL A 385 5.19 -21.96 11.45
CA VAL A 385 4.92 -23.25 10.82
C VAL A 385 5.86 -23.50 9.62
N VAL A 386 6.09 -22.49 8.78
CA VAL A 386 7.03 -22.59 7.65
C VAL A 386 8.47 -22.77 8.11
N GLN A 387 8.89 -22.06 9.16
CA GLN A 387 10.23 -22.21 9.76
C GLN A 387 10.46 -23.64 10.27
N GLU A 388 9.47 -24.19 10.98
CA GLU A 388 9.54 -25.53 11.54
C GLU A 388 9.53 -26.61 10.43
N ALA A 389 8.69 -26.42 9.40
CA ALA A 389 8.67 -27.30 8.23
C ALA A 389 10.04 -27.33 7.53
N VAL A 390 10.64 -26.18 7.24
CA VAL A 390 11.96 -26.07 6.62
C VAL A 390 13.05 -26.63 7.50
N HIS A 391 12.99 -26.41 8.82
CA HIS A 391 13.92 -27.00 9.78
C HIS A 391 13.88 -28.53 9.75
N SER A 392 12.67 -29.11 9.75
CA SER A 392 12.44 -30.55 9.66
C SER A 392 12.89 -31.13 8.30
N MET A 393 12.61 -30.42 7.20
CA MET A 393 13.06 -30.80 5.85
C MET A 393 14.59 -30.90 5.74
N ARG A 394 15.33 -30.03 6.41
CA ARG A 394 16.80 -30.04 6.43
C ARG A 394 17.37 -31.26 7.17
N ARG A 395 16.64 -31.80 8.13
CA ARG A 395 17.06 -32.96 8.94
C ARG A 395 16.44 -34.27 8.46
N LYS A 396 15.60 -34.20 7.42
CA LYS A 396 14.88 -35.35 6.90
C LYS A 396 15.85 -36.42 6.43
N LYS A 397 15.62 -37.66 6.91
CA LYS A 397 16.33 -38.88 6.50
C LYS A 397 15.31 -39.89 5.95
N GLY A 398 15.78 -40.98 5.34
CA GLY A 398 14.97 -42.06 4.79
C GLY A 398 14.63 -41.87 3.30
N VAL A 399 13.87 -42.76 2.74
CA VAL A 399 13.63 -42.85 1.29
C VAL A 399 12.67 -41.78 0.79
N LYS A 400 11.63 -41.45 1.58
CA LYS A 400 10.61 -40.48 1.18
C LYS A 400 11.06 -39.06 1.44
N GLY A 401 11.36 -38.31 0.37
CA GLY A 401 11.67 -36.89 0.41
C GLY A 401 10.41 -36.02 0.47
N TRP A 402 10.61 -34.74 0.82
CA TRP A 402 9.56 -33.72 0.86
C TRP A 402 9.92 -32.57 -0.06
N MET A 403 8.89 -31.93 -0.64
CA MET A 403 9.02 -30.68 -1.38
C MET A 403 8.09 -29.62 -0.82
N LEU A 404 8.55 -28.37 -0.84
CA LEU A 404 7.83 -27.16 -0.51
C LEU A 404 7.84 -26.26 -1.73
N LEU A 405 6.67 -25.87 -2.22
CA LEU A 405 6.51 -24.92 -3.31
C LEU A 405 6.09 -23.58 -2.72
N LYS A 406 6.89 -22.53 -2.91
CA LYS A 406 6.50 -21.15 -2.65
C LYS A 406 6.04 -20.54 -3.96
N LEU A 407 4.76 -20.28 -4.08
CA LEU A 407 4.12 -19.78 -5.29
C LEU A 407 3.86 -18.28 -5.23
N ASP A 408 4.07 -17.59 -6.36
CA ASP A 408 3.76 -16.17 -6.57
C ASP A 408 2.63 -16.10 -7.62
N LEU A 409 1.55 -15.40 -7.30
CA LEU A 409 0.46 -15.16 -8.24
C LEU A 409 0.64 -13.81 -8.95
N GLU A 410 0.47 -13.80 -10.27
CA GLU A 410 0.59 -12.57 -11.06
C GLU A 410 -0.60 -11.66 -10.85
N LYS A 411 -0.37 -10.46 -10.25
CA LYS A 411 -1.43 -9.45 -10.11
C LYS A 411 -2.73 -10.04 -9.55
N ALA A 412 -2.63 -10.84 -8.50
CA ALA A 412 -3.69 -11.70 -7.97
C ALA A 412 -5.06 -11.03 -7.81
N TYR A 413 -5.10 -9.83 -7.20
CA TYR A 413 -6.35 -9.06 -7.07
C TYR A 413 -6.92 -8.60 -8.41
N ASP A 414 -6.06 -8.22 -9.35
CA ASP A 414 -6.46 -7.60 -10.61
C ASP A 414 -6.98 -8.64 -11.63
N ARG A 415 -6.75 -9.94 -11.40
CA ARG A 415 -7.09 -11.03 -12.33
C ARG A 415 -8.33 -11.84 -11.97
N ILE A 416 -8.92 -11.67 -10.76
CA ILE A 416 -10.13 -12.41 -10.35
C ILE A 416 -11.26 -12.16 -11.34
N ARG A 417 -11.80 -13.22 -11.95
CA ARG A 417 -13.00 -13.17 -12.80
C ARG A 417 -14.24 -12.88 -11.96
N TRP A 418 -15.14 -12.08 -12.47
CA TRP A 418 -16.37 -11.74 -11.75
C TRP A 418 -17.39 -12.88 -11.73
N ASP A 419 -17.51 -13.64 -12.80
CA ASP A 419 -18.33 -14.84 -12.86
C ASP A 419 -17.87 -15.92 -11.85
N PHE A 420 -16.55 -16.12 -11.72
CA PHE A 420 -15.98 -16.99 -10.69
C PHE A 420 -16.23 -16.47 -9.27
N LEU A 421 -16.17 -15.16 -9.06
CA LEU A 421 -16.52 -14.55 -7.77
C LEU A 421 -17.98 -14.79 -7.42
N GLU A 422 -18.90 -14.59 -8.39
CA GLU A 422 -20.33 -14.81 -8.21
C GLU A 422 -20.63 -16.27 -7.86
N ASP A 423 -20.08 -17.24 -8.62
CA ASP A 423 -20.18 -18.67 -8.29
C ASP A 423 -19.64 -18.98 -6.89
N THR A 424 -18.50 -18.39 -6.53
CA THR A 424 -17.91 -18.57 -5.18
C THR A 424 -18.83 -18.09 -4.07
N LEU A 425 -19.49 -16.94 -4.23
CA LEU A 425 -20.41 -16.40 -3.24
C LEU A 425 -21.67 -17.28 -3.10
N VAL A 426 -22.22 -17.77 -4.21
CA VAL A 426 -23.37 -18.68 -4.22
C VAL A 426 -23.00 -19.99 -3.49
N VAL A 427 -21.85 -20.58 -3.81
CA VAL A 427 -21.37 -21.82 -3.17
C VAL A 427 -21.04 -21.61 -1.68
N ALA A 428 -20.59 -20.43 -1.29
CA ALA A 428 -20.38 -20.08 0.11
C ALA A 428 -21.68 -19.88 0.92
N GLY A 429 -22.85 -19.93 0.25
CA GLY A 429 -24.16 -19.86 0.88
C GLY A 429 -24.65 -18.44 1.17
N PHE A 430 -24.14 -17.43 0.45
CA PHE A 430 -24.71 -16.09 0.51
C PHE A 430 -26.07 -16.03 -0.18
N SER A 431 -27.01 -15.23 0.36
CA SER A 431 -28.29 -14.99 -0.28
C SER A 431 -28.14 -14.27 -1.62
N GLU A 432 -29.10 -14.43 -2.52
CA GLU A 432 -29.13 -13.72 -3.81
C GLU A 432 -28.99 -12.20 -3.64
N GLN A 433 -29.58 -11.66 -2.60
CA GLN A 433 -29.49 -10.23 -2.27
C GLN A 433 -28.04 -9.82 -1.93
N TRP A 434 -27.30 -10.61 -1.14
CA TRP A 434 -25.89 -10.36 -0.85
C TRP A 434 -25.01 -10.47 -2.09
N VAL A 435 -25.24 -11.49 -2.90
CA VAL A 435 -24.54 -11.66 -4.19
C VAL A 435 -24.78 -10.46 -5.07
N SER A 436 -26.03 -10.02 -5.22
CA SER A 436 -26.38 -8.84 -6.01
C SER A 436 -25.67 -7.57 -5.50
N TRP A 437 -25.72 -7.28 -4.20
CA TRP A 437 -25.03 -6.10 -3.64
C TRP A 437 -23.51 -6.14 -3.89
N ILE A 438 -22.88 -7.30 -3.69
CA ILE A 438 -21.45 -7.46 -3.93
C ILE A 438 -21.14 -7.24 -5.41
N MET A 439 -21.90 -7.85 -6.30
CA MET A 439 -21.67 -7.73 -7.74
C MET A 439 -21.92 -6.30 -8.24
N GLN A 440 -22.92 -5.59 -7.74
CA GLN A 440 -23.12 -4.16 -8.00
C GLN A 440 -21.91 -3.31 -7.53
N CYS A 441 -21.31 -3.68 -6.40
CA CYS A 441 -20.12 -2.99 -5.91
C CYS A 441 -18.88 -3.29 -6.76
N VAL A 442 -18.69 -4.52 -7.22
CA VAL A 442 -17.47 -4.99 -7.90
C VAL A 442 -17.48 -4.67 -9.38
N SER A 443 -18.59 -4.93 -10.06
CA SER A 443 -18.73 -4.79 -11.51
C SER A 443 -19.04 -3.36 -11.94
N GLY A 444 -18.72 -3.03 -13.20
CA GLY A 444 -19.13 -1.80 -13.86
C GLY A 444 -18.45 -0.49 -13.45
N PRO A 445 -17.35 -0.44 -12.65
CA PRO A 445 -16.69 0.84 -12.39
C PRO A 445 -16.05 1.40 -13.65
N SER A 446 -15.95 2.74 -13.72
CA SER A 446 -15.03 3.40 -14.63
C SER A 446 -13.74 3.74 -13.90
N MET A 447 -12.59 3.43 -14.52
CA MET A 447 -11.28 3.64 -13.92
C MET A 447 -10.44 4.61 -14.75
N ASN A 448 -9.74 5.52 -14.08
CA ASN A 448 -8.73 6.40 -14.69
C ASN A 448 -7.40 6.17 -14.00
N LEU A 449 -6.28 6.28 -14.71
CA LEU A 449 -4.97 6.39 -14.06
C LEU A 449 -4.77 7.80 -13.51
N LEU A 450 -4.21 7.92 -12.32
CA LEU A 450 -3.65 9.17 -11.82
C LEU A 450 -2.20 9.29 -12.31
N TRP A 451 -2.03 9.80 -13.53
CA TRP A 451 -0.76 9.87 -14.21
C TRP A 451 -0.08 11.22 -13.97
N ASN A 452 1.08 11.18 -13.30
CA ASN A 452 1.87 12.38 -12.98
C ASN A 452 1.06 13.57 -12.41
N GLY A 453 -0.01 13.26 -11.67
CA GLY A 453 -0.89 14.24 -11.01
C GLY A 453 -2.14 14.65 -11.79
N GLY A 454 -2.30 14.21 -13.04
CA GLY A 454 -3.51 14.39 -13.86
C GLY A 454 -4.31 13.09 -14.00
N LYS A 455 -5.60 13.20 -14.31
CA LYS A 455 -6.46 12.07 -14.71
C LYS A 455 -6.23 11.75 -16.19
N THR A 456 -6.06 10.46 -16.53
CA THR A 456 -6.07 9.98 -17.92
C THR A 456 -7.49 9.82 -18.42
N GLU A 457 -7.66 9.36 -19.66
CA GLU A 457 -8.94 8.84 -20.14
C GLU A 457 -9.39 7.63 -19.31
N ALA A 458 -10.72 7.43 -19.27
CA ALA A 458 -11.31 6.35 -18.50
C ALA A 458 -11.37 5.06 -19.31
N PHE A 459 -11.30 3.92 -18.60
CA PHE A 459 -11.57 2.59 -19.17
C PHE A 459 -12.44 1.77 -18.21
N LYS A 460 -13.11 0.75 -18.74
CA LYS A 460 -13.96 -0.16 -17.96
C LYS A 460 -13.25 -1.50 -17.80
N PRO A 461 -13.01 -1.97 -16.56
CA PRO A 461 -12.52 -3.30 -16.30
C PRO A 461 -13.62 -4.35 -16.56
N LEU A 462 -13.23 -5.56 -16.92
CA LEU A 462 -14.11 -6.74 -17.09
C LEU A 462 -13.83 -7.81 -16.03
N ARG A 463 -12.79 -7.63 -15.22
CA ARG A 463 -12.40 -8.50 -14.10
C ARG A 463 -11.64 -7.70 -13.04
N GLY A 464 -11.32 -8.35 -11.94
CA GLY A 464 -10.45 -7.83 -10.88
C GLY A 464 -11.19 -7.27 -9.69
N LEU A 465 -10.49 -7.31 -8.54
CA LEU A 465 -10.93 -6.72 -7.27
C LEU A 465 -10.07 -5.49 -6.99
N ARG A 466 -10.70 -4.40 -6.56
CA ARG A 466 -10.00 -3.13 -6.35
C ARG A 466 -9.09 -3.17 -5.12
N GLN A 467 -7.79 -2.99 -5.31
CA GLN A 467 -6.84 -2.85 -4.22
C GLN A 467 -7.02 -1.50 -3.52
N GLY A 468 -7.74 -1.48 -2.39
CA GLY A 468 -8.05 -0.26 -1.62
C GLY A 468 -9.51 -0.09 -1.26
N ASP A 469 -10.38 -0.97 -1.78
CA ASP A 469 -11.75 -1.14 -1.32
C ASP A 469 -11.75 -2.00 -0.04
N PRO A 470 -12.50 -1.63 1.01
CA PRO A 470 -12.64 -2.42 2.23
C PRO A 470 -13.14 -3.87 2.03
N LEU A 471 -13.97 -4.11 1.03
CA LEU A 471 -14.60 -5.41 0.77
C LEU A 471 -13.65 -6.37 0.03
N SER A 472 -12.82 -5.86 -0.88
CA SER A 472 -11.98 -6.67 -1.77
C SER A 472 -11.08 -7.71 -1.06
N PRO A 473 -10.45 -7.44 0.09
CA PRO A 473 -9.65 -8.46 0.79
C PRO A 473 -10.44 -9.70 1.20
N TYR A 474 -11.66 -9.52 1.64
CA TYR A 474 -12.55 -10.63 2.08
C TYR A 474 -13.02 -11.44 0.88
N LEU A 475 -13.41 -10.79 -0.21
CA LEU A 475 -13.79 -11.46 -1.45
C LEU A 475 -12.62 -12.27 -2.04
N PHE A 476 -11.41 -11.69 -2.00
CA PHE A 476 -10.21 -12.39 -2.46
C PHE A 476 -9.93 -13.66 -1.64
N VAL A 477 -10.04 -13.58 -0.32
CA VAL A 477 -9.82 -14.74 0.57
C VAL A 477 -10.87 -15.83 0.32
N LEU A 478 -12.14 -15.48 0.11
CA LEU A 478 -13.20 -16.44 -0.28
C LEU A 478 -12.89 -17.12 -1.62
N CYS A 479 -12.40 -16.37 -2.61
CA CYS A 479 -11.96 -16.91 -3.89
C CYS A 479 -10.78 -17.88 -3.72
N MET A 480 -9.81 -17.55 -2.87
CA MET A 480 -8.66 -18.44 -2.60
C MET A 480 -9.05 -19.70 -1.82
N GLU A 481 -10.12 -19.63 -1.01
CA GLU A 481 -10.62 -20.80 -0.28
C GLU A 481 -11.09 -21.92 -1.22
N ARG A 482 -11.57 -21.58 -2.44
CA ARG A 482 -11.89 -22.59 -3.47
C ARG A 482 -10.66 -23.44 -3.84
N LEU A 483 -9.47 -22.84 -3.90
CA LEU A 483 -8.22 -23.58 -4.10
C LEU A 483 -7.94 -24.50 -2.90
N CYS A 484 -8.13 -24.03 -1.68
CA CYS A 484 -7.96 -24.84 -0.47
C CYS A 484 -8.90 -26.06 -0.49
N HIS A 485 -10.16 -25.88 -0.91
CA HIS A 485 -11.12 -26.97 -1.06
C HIS A 485 -10.66 -28.02 -2.09
N MET A 486 -10.14 -27.59 -3.24
CA MET A 486 -9.59 -28.51 -4.26
C MET A 486 -8.39 -29.31 -3.73
N ILE A 487 -7.49 -28.65 -2.98
CA ILE A 487 -6.35 -29.32 -2.33
C ILE A 487 -6.87 -30.36 -1.32
N ASN A 488 -7.80 -29.98 -0.45
CA ASN A 488 -8.39 -30.86 0.56
C ASN A 488 -9.11 -32.06 -0.10
N ARG A 489 -9.87 -31.85 -1.18
CA ARG A 489 -10.51 -32.94 -1.94
C ARG A 489 -9.47 -33.90 -2.51
N SER A 490 -8.37 -33.37 -3.08
CA SER A 490 -7.29 -34.22 -3.61
C SER A 490 -6.59 -35.05 -2.52
N ILE A 491 -6.55 -34.55 -1.28
CA ILE A 491 -6.04 -35.29 -0.10
C ILE A 491 -7.02 -36.39 0.31
N LEU A 492 -8.32 -36.09 0.37
CA LEU A 492 -9.37 -37.05 0.68
C LEU A 492 -9.39 -38.19 -0.34
N ASP A 493 -9.23 -37.89 -1.62
CA ASP A 493 -9.09 -38.87 -2.71
C ASP A 493 -7.75 -39.63 -2.68
N LYS A 494 -6.88 -39.39 -1.68
CA LYS A 494 -5.54 -40.00 -1.53
C LYS A 494 -4.59 -39.71 -2.68
N LYS A 495 -4.90 -38.76 -3.55
CA LYS A 495 -4.06 -38.34 -4.67
C LYS A 495 -2.91 -37.45 -4.18
N TRP A 496 -3.21 -36.40 -3.44
CA TRP A 496 -2.21 -35.51 -2.85
C TRP A 496 -1.71 -36.06 -1.50
N LYS A 497 -0.39 -36.21 -1.37
CA LYS A 497 0.26 -36.71 -0.15
C LYS A 497 0.90 -35.56 0.64
N PRO A 498 0.23 -35.05 1.66
CA PRO A 498 0.77 -33.99 2.52
C PRO A 498 1.96 -34.50 3.33
N ILE A 499 2.76 -33.57 3.86
CA ILE A 499 3.86 -33.91 4.78
C ILE A 499 3.37 -33.97 6.23
N SER A 500 4.12 -34.65 7.11
CA SER A 500 3.92 -34.65 8.56
C SER A 500 5.25 -34.38 9.24
N ILE A 501 5.33 -33.26 9.99
CA ILE A 501 6.56 -32.80 10.61
C ILE A 501 7.02 -33.76 11.73
N CYS A 502 6.06 -34.29 12.49
CA CYS A 502 6.30 -35.27 13.56
C CYS A 502 5.43 -36.51 13.38
N ARG A 503 5.81 -37.61 14.01
CA ARG A 503 5.07 -38.88 13.98
C ARG A 503 3.73 -38.68 14.69
N GLY A 504 2.61 -38.94 13.96
CA GLY A 504 1.26 -38.73 14.47
C GLY A 504 0.80 -37.26 14.51
N GLY A 505 1.63 -36.32 14.06
CA GLY A 505 1.27 -34.91 13.97
C GLY A 505 0.34 -34.56 12.80
N PRO A 506 -0.13 -33.30 12.77
CA PRO A 506 -1.04 -32.83 11.72
C PRO A 506 -0.39 -32.93 10.33
N LYS A 507 -1.22 -33.23 9.34
CA LYS A 507 -0.80 -33.28 7.95
C LYS A 507 -0.80 -31.87 7.37
N LEU A 508 0.36 -31.42 6.88
CA LEU A 508 0.57 -30.12 6.30
C LEU A 508 0.59 -30.22 4.77
N SER A 509 -0.36 -29.60 4.11
CA SER A 509 -0.49 -29.59 2.65
C SER A 509 -0.32 -28.21 2.05
N HIS A 510 -0.83 -27.18 2.71
CA HIS A 510 -0.74 -25.79 2.24
C HIS A 510 -0.88 -24.80 3.38
N ILE A 511 -0.36 -23.60 3.15
CA ILE A 511 -0.51 -22.43 4.01
C ILE A 511 -0.71 -21.24 3.10
N CYS A 512 -1.72 -20.40 3.39
CA CYS A 512 -2.07 -19.22 2.64
C CYS A 512 -2.00 -17.96 3.50
N PHE A 513 -1.54 -16.87 2.90
CA PHE A 513 -1.67 -15.53 3.45
C PHE A 513 -2.01 -14.57 2.30
N ALA A 514 -3.29 -14.39 2.03
CA ALA A 514 -3.82 -13.78 0.81
C ALA A 514 -3.25 -14.46 -0.44
N ASP A 515 -2.43 -13.76 -1.22
CA ASP A 515 -1.78 -14.24 -2.46
C ASP A 515 -0.45 -14.99 -2.21
N ASP A 516 0.12 -14.91 -1.01
CA ASP A 516 1.30 -15.71 -0.63
C ASP A 516 0.89 -17.16 -0.31
N LEU A 517 1.23 -18.08 -1.21
CA LEU A 517 0.84 -19.49 -1.16
C LEU A 517 2.06 -20.39 -1.00
N ILE A 518 2.04 -21.26 0.02
CA ILE A 518 3.03 -22.32 0.21
C ILE A 518 2.33 -23.67 0.20
N LEU A 519 2.82 -24.57 -0.66
CA LEU A 519 2.32 -25.93 -0.78
C LEU A 519 3.36 -26.94 -0.32
N PHE A 520 2.91 -28.06 0.27
CA PHE A 520 3.75 -29.12 0.76
C PHE A 520 3.29 -30.46 0.22
N ALA A 521 4.22 -31.31 -0.21
CA ALA A 521 3.94 -32.67 -0.64
C ALA A 521 5.16 -33.59 -0.50
N GLU A 522 4.94 -34.92 -0.64
CA GLU A 522 6.04 -35.85 -0.89
C GLU A 522 6.77 -35.47 -2.20
N ALA A 523 8.09 -35.54 -2.23
CA ALA A 523 8.88 -35.23 -3.41
C ALA A 523 8.81 -36.37 -4.43
N SER A 524 7.97 -36.23 -5.45
CA SER A 524 7.88 -37.17 -6.59
C SER A 524 7.28 -36.49 -7.82
N VAL A 525 7.58 -37.01 -9.01
CA VAL A 525 7.04 -36.51 -10.27
C VAL A 525 5.50 -36.69 -10.32
N SER A 526 4.98 -37.73 -9.73
CA SER A 526 3.52 -37.92 -9.64
C SER A 526 2.84 -36.83 -8.80
N GLN A 527 3.45 -36.44 -7.68
CA GLN A 527 2.89 -35.39 -6.83
C GLN A 527 2.94 -34.02 -7.48
N ILE A 528 4.03 -33.68 -8.16
CA ILE A 528 4.10 -32.38 -8.85
C ILE A 528 3.09 -32.28 -9.99
N ARG A 529 2.80 -33.38 -10.73
CA ARG A 529 1.74 -33.44 -11.73
C ARG A 529 0.35 -33.19 -11.14
N ILE A 530 0.07 -33.77 -9.96
CA ILE A 530 -1.20 -33.55 -9.25
C ILE A 530 -1.32 -32.08 -8.84
N ILE A 531 -0.26 -31.50 -8.22
CA ILE A 531 -0.22 -30.10 -7.83
C ILE A 531 -0.48 -29.20 -9.04
N ARG A 532 0.23 -29.43 -10.14
CA ARG A 532 0.10 -28.68 -11.38
C ARG A 532 -1.33 -28.72 -11.91
N ARG A 533 -1.96 -29.89 -11.97
CA ARG A 533 -3.36 -30.05 -12.41
C ARG A 533 -4.34 -29.27 -11.55
N VAL A 534 -4.20 -29.32 -10.22
CA VAL A 534 -5.04 -28.57 -9.29
C VAL A 534 -4.88 -27.06 -9.52
N LEU A 535 -3.65 -26.58 -9.67
CA LEU A 535 -3.37 -25.16 -9.94
C LEU A 535 -3.89 -24.72 -11.31
N GLU A 536 -3.69 -25.50 -12.37
CA GLU A 536 -4.18 -25.21 -13.73
C GLU A 536 -5.70 -25.12 -13.77
N THR A 537 -6.41 -26.08 -13.14
CA THR A 537 -7.87 -26.04 -13.06
C THR A 537 -8.36 -24.79 -12.30
N PHE A 538 -7.75 -24.48 -11.15
CA PHE A 538 -8.09 -23.28 -10.41
C PHE A 538 -7.79 -21.99 -11.20
N CYS A 539 -6.65 -21.92 -11.86
CA CYS A 539 -6.24 -20.75 -12.64
C CYS A 539 -7.20 -20.49 -13.82
N ARG A 540 -7.62 -21.54 -14.54
CA ARG A 540 -8.61 -21.41 -15.63
C ARG A 540 -9.96 -20.90 -15.12
N ALA A 541 -10.47 -21.46 -14.03
CA ALA A 541 -11.74 -21.03 -13.45
C ALA A 541 -11.68 -19.60 -12.90
N SER A 542 -10.64 -19.25 -12.16
CA SER A 542 -10.53 -17.99 -11.40
C SER A 542 -9.94 -16.83 -12.19
N GLY A 543 -9.28 -17.08 -13.33
CA GLY A 543 -8.48 -16.10 -14.07
C GLY A 543 -7.11 -15.84 -13.46
N GLN A 544 -6.73 -16.57 -12.40
CA GLN A 544 -5.42 -16.44 -11.77
C GLN A 544 -4.31 -16.98 -12.68
N LYS A 545 -3.08 -16.55 -12.40
CA LYS A 545 -1.90 -17.04 -13.12
C LYS A 545 -0.74 -17.20 -12.17
N VAL A 546 -0.09 -18.35 -12.18
CA VAL A 546 1.12 -18.62 -11.40
C VAL A 546 2.32 -18.00 -12.12
N ASN A 547 3.13 -17.25 -11.42
CA ASN A 547 4.40 -16.73 -11.91
C ASN A 547 5.50 -17.77 -11.70
N LEU A 548 5.82 -18.55 -12.71
CA LEU A 548 6.81 -19.63 -12.62
C LEU A 548 8.23 -19.09 -12.32
N GLU A 549 8.60 -17.91 -12.84
CA GLU A 549 9.92 -17.33 -12.66
C GLU A 549 10.17 -16.90 -11.19
N LYS A 550 9.14 -16.39 -10.51
CA LYS A 550 9.22 -15.97 -9.11
C LYS A 550 8.90 -17.07 -8.13
N SER A 551 8.21 -18.09 -8.57
CA SER A 551 7.93 -19.27 -7.77
C SER A 551 9.20 -20.08 -7.54
N LYS A 552 9.25 -20.82 -6.42
CA LYS A 552 10.45 -21.57 -6.01
C LYS A 552 10.05 -22.93 -5.42
N ILE A 553 10.86 -23.96 -5.68
CA ILE A 553 10.74 -25.25 -5.00
C ILE A 553 11.94 -25.46 -4.09
N TYR A 554 11.66 -25.86 -2.85
CA TYR A 554 12.65 -26.26 -1.87
C TYR A 554 12.46 -27.76 -1.53
N PHE A 555 13.54 -28.52 -1.53
CA PHE A 555 13.54 -29.95 -1.26
C PHE A 555 14.18 -30.29 0.07
N SER A 556 13.71 -31.37 0.69
CA SER A 556 14.37 -31.93 1.88
C SER A 556 15.73 -32.54 1.54
N SER A 557 16.62 -32.63 2.53
CA SER A 557 18.01 -33.03 2.35
C SER A 557 18.21 -34.43 1.76
N ASN A 558 17.23 -35.30 1.87
CA ASN A 558 17.26 -36.69 1.39
C ASN A 558 16.75 -36.88 -0.05
N VAL A 559 16.39 -35.81 -0.77
CA VAL A 559 15.99 -35.86 -2.19
C VAL A 559 17.26 -35.83 -3.05
N SER A 560 17.35 -36.74 -4.03
CA SER A 560 18.46 -36.78 -4.98
C SER A 560 18.40 -35.60 -5.96
N ARG A 561 19.54 -35.17 -6.47
CA ARG A 561 19.63 -34.07 -7.45
C ARG A 561 18.89 -34.39 -8.75
N ASP A 562 18.90 -35.66 -9.19
CA ASP A 562 18.20 -36.09 -10.39
C ASP A 562 16.71 -35.95 -10.22
N LEU A 563 16.15 -36.33 -9.07
CA LEU A 563 14.73 -36.16 -8.77
C LEU A 563 14.36 -34.65 -8.62
N GLU A 564 15.23 -33.84 -8.00
CA GLU A 564 15.05 -32.38 -7.95
C GLU A 564 14.94 -31.78 -9.36
N LYS A 565 15.83 -32.21 -10.27
CA LYS A 565 15.84 -31.76 -11.67
C LYS A 565 14.55 -32.20 -12.41
N LEU A 566 14.18 -33.47 -12.32
CA LEU A 566 12.96 -34.01 -12.95
C LEU A 566 11.70 -33.27 -12.49
N ILE A 567 11.57 -32.98 -11.19
CA ILE A 567 10.44 -32.22 -10.63
C ILE A 567 10.48 -30.77 -11.11
N GLY A 568 11.67 -30.15 -11.18
CA GLY A 568 11.86 -28.80 -11.68
C GLY A 568 11.45 -28.68 -13.15
N ASP A 569 11.90 -29.59 -14.02
CA ASP A 569 11.58 -29.64 -15.45
C ASP A 569 10.07 -29.86 -15.66
N GLU A 570 9.45 -30.79 -14.92
CA GLU A 570 8.01 -31.09 -15.00
C GLU A 570 7.15 -29.89 -14.56
N SER A 571 7.58 -29.13 -13.54
CA SER A 571 6.82 -28.00 -13.00
C SER A 571 7.07 -26.68 -13.72
N GLY A 572 8.21 -26.53 -14.40
CA GLY A 572 8.71 -25.26 -14.91
C GLY A 572 9.19 -24.30 -13.83
N ILE A 573 9.29 -24.75 -12.57
CA ILE A 573 9.68 -23.90 -11.42
C ILE A 573 11.09 -24.25 -10.98
N LYS A 574 11.94 -23.23 -10.81
CA LYS A 574 13.34 -23.41 -10.40
C LYS A 574 13.46 -23.91 -8.96
N SER A 575 14.31 -24.94 -8.76
CA SER A 575 14.68 -25.39 -7.42
C SER A 575 15.58 -24.33 -6.74
N THR A 576 15.50 -24.28 -5.41
CA THR A 576 16.31 -23.34 -4.62
C THR A 576 16.78 -23.97 -3.33
N ARG A 577 17.96 -23.55 -2.88
CA ARG A 577 18.45 -23.81 -1.51
C ARG A 577 18.19 -22.61 -0.58
N ASP A 578 17.59 -21.53 -1.11
CA ASP A 578 17.25 -20.32 -0.34
C ASP A 578 15.84 -19.82 -0.72
N LEU A 579 14.89 -20.00 0.19
CA LEU A 579 13.51 -19.49 0.05
C LEU A 579 13.41 -17.97 0.21
N GLY A 580 14.47 -17.34 0.74
CA GLY A 580 14.48 -15.92 1.03
C GLY A 580 13.53 -15.55 2.17
N LYS A 581 12.71 -14.52 1.97
CA LYS A 581 11.73 -14.05 2.96
C LYS A 581 10.36 -14.65 2.73
N TYR A 582 9.66 -14.95 3.82
CA TYR A 582 8.24 -15.24 3.84
C TYR A 582 7.56 -14.25 4.78
N LEU A 583 6.52 -13.58 4.31
CA LEU A 583 5.80 -12.51 5.03
C LEU A 583 6.73 -11.46 5.68
N GLY A 584 7.81 -11.12 4.99
CA GLY A 584 8.77 -10.11 5.45
C GLY A 584 9.89 -10.61 6.37
N VAL A 585 9.81 -11.85 6.87
CA VAL A 585 10.84 -12.49 7.73
C VAL A 585 11.67 -13.48 6.94
N LEU A 586 12.96 -13.55 7.21
CA LEU A 586 13.85 -14.53 6.61
C LEU A 586 13.49 -15.95 7.04
N VAL A 587 13.35 -16.87 6.09
CA VAL A 587 13.23 -18.29 6.38
C VAL A 587 14.63 -18.84 6.67
N LEU A 588 14.90 -19.19 7.92
CA LEU A 588 16.23 -19.59 8.39
C LEU A 588 16.61 -20.97 7.88
N GLN A 589 17.51 -21.02 6.92
CA GLN A 589 18.04 -22.26 6.32
C GLN A 589 19.48 -22.53 6.67
N LYS A 590 20.17 -21.55 7.24
CA LYS A 590 21.58 -21.62 7.67
C LYS A 590 21.68 -21.12 9.11
N ARG A 591 22.83 -21.38 9.73
CA ARG A 591 23.16 -20.81 11.04
C ARG A 591 23.13 -19.28 10.95
N ILE A 592 22.50 -18.65 11.94
CA ILE A 592 22.42 -17.20 12.06
C ILE A 592 23.85 -16.62 12.14
N ASN A 593 24.16 -15.69 11.26
CA ASN A 593 25.41 -14.92 11.27
C ASN A 593 25.13 -13.41 11.35
N LYS A 594 26.18 -12.60 11.39
CA LYS A 594 26.06 -11.13 11.48
C LYS A 594 25.36 -10.52 10.27
N ASP A 595 25.46 -11.13 9.09
CA ASP A 595 24.93 -10.62 7.83
C ASP A 595 23.46 -10.98 7.64
N THR A 596 22.95 -11.98 8.39
CA THR A 596 21.53 -12.40 8.36
C THR A 596 20.56 -11.25 8.59
N PHE A 597 20.94 -10.25 9.39
CA PHE A 597 20.10 -9.10 9.73
C PHE A 597 20.60 -7.77 9.13
N ALA A 598 21.59 -7.81 8.23
CA ALA A 598 22.16 -6.61 7.61
C ALA A 598 21.09 -5.77 6.91
N GLU A 599 20.17 -6.40 6.19
CA GLU A 599 19.06 -5.69 5.51
C GLU A 599 18.10 -4.98 6.49
N SER A 600 17.83 -5.57 7.65
CA SER A 600 16.97 -4.92 8.67
C SER A 600 17.66 -3.68 9.24
N LEU A 601 18.98 -3.74 9.46
CA LEU A 601 19.79 -2.59 9.86
C LEU A 601 19.86 -1.52 8.77
N GLU A 602 20.02 -1.93 7.51
CA GLU A 602 20.03 -1.02 6.36
C GLU A 602 18.65 -0.34 6.18
N ARG A 603 17.56 -1.09 6.34
CA ARG A 603 16.20 -0.55 6.33
C ARG A 603 16.02 0.52 7.42
N MET A 604 16.50 0.26 8.64
CA MET A 604 16.46 1.25 9.73
C MET A 604 17.30 2.48 9.38
N SER A 605 18.53 2.30 8.92
CA SER A 605 19.43 3.39 8.52
C SER A 605 18.86 4.21 7.34
N SER A 606 18.23 3.55 6.36
CA SER A 606 17.60 4.22 5.21
C SER A 606 16.38 5.08 5.61
N ARG A 607 15.68 4.71 6.69
CA ARG A 607 14.60 5.53 7.26
C ARG A 607 15.11 6.81 7.89
N LEU A 608 16.37 6.83 8.31
CA LEU A 608 17.04 7.96 8.97
C LEU A 608 17.88 8.81 8.00
N SER A 609 17.86 8.50 6.69
CA SER A 609 18.75 9.14 5.71
C SER A 609 18.76 10.67 5.83
N GLY A 610 19.97 11.17 6.03
CA GLY A 610 20.57 12.50 6.00
C GLY A 610 19.71 13.72 6.40
N TRP A 611 18.75 14.11 5.60
CA TRP A 611 18.01 15.36 5.80
C TRP A 611 16.93 15.31 6.90
N LYS A 612 16.40 14.11 7.24
CA LYS A 612 15.34 13.97 8.25
C LYS A 612 15.78 14.37 9.64
N GLY A 613 17.02 14.03 10.01
CA GLY A 613 17.60 14.42 11.30
C GLY A 613 17.84 15.92 11.44
N HIS A 614 18.05 16.65 10.34
CA HIS A 614 18.31 18.08 10.37
C HIS A 614 17.07 18.93 10.56
N PHE A 615 15.91 18.46 10.11
CA PHE A 615 14.65 19.21 10.18
C PHE A 615 13.79 18.86 11.40
N LEU A 616 14.11 17.81 12.14
CA LEU A 616 13.33 17.39 13.30
C LEU A 616 13.92 17.97 14.59
N SER A 617 13.06 18.52 15.45
CA SER A 617 13.37 18.85 16.83
C SER A 617 13.74 17.58 17.63
N LEU A 618 14.20 17.73 18.86
CA LEU A 618 14.44 16.59 19.75
C LEU A 618 13.14 15.79 19.97
N ALA A 619 12.01 16.46 20.17
CA ALA A 619 10.70 15.84 20.31
C ALA A 619 10.30 15.06 19.05
N GLY A 620 10.46 15.66 17.87
CA GLY A 620 10.20 14.98 16.58
C GLY A 620 11.09 13.77 16.35
N ARG A 621 12.37 13.82 16.75
CA ARG A 621 13.29 12.67 16.70
C ARG A 621 12.91 11.57 17.69
N ALA A 622 12.50 11.95 18.91
CA ALA A 622 12.01 10.99 19.90
C ALA A 622 10.76 10.26 19.40
N THR A 623 9.81 11.01 18.85
CA THR A 623 8.58 10.46 18.28
C THR A 623 8.86 9.52 17.08
N LEU A 624 9.77 9.90 16.18
CA LEU A 624 10.19 9.03 15.07
C LEU A 624 10.88 7.75 15.56
N THR A 625 11.76 7.89 16.55
CA THR A 625 12.43 6.74 17.15
C THR A 625 11.40 5.79 17.74
N ARG A 626 10.47 6.29 18.56
CA ARG A 626 9.44 5.48 19.23
C ARG A 626 8.42 4.87 18.25
N ALA A 627 7.93 5.63 17.28
CA ALA A 627 6.84 5.19 16.41
C ALA A 627 7.31 4.36 15.20
N VAL A 628 8.53 4.56 14.73
CA VAL A 628 9.02 3.96 13.48
C VAL A 628 10.23 3.07 13.69
N LEU A 629 11.30 3.57 14.35
CA LEU A 629 12.54 2.82 14.42
C LEU A 629 12.44 1.58 15.28
N THR A 630 11.79 1.69 16.44
CA THR A 630 11.59 0.56 17.34
C THR A 630 10.65 -0.51 16.76
N SER A 631 9.73 -0.14 15.87
CA SER A 631 8.81 -1.08 15.23
C SER A 631 9.47 -1.95 14.15
N ILE A 632 10.58 -1.50 13.54
CA ILE A 632 11.23 -2.23 12.43
C ILE A 632 11.72 -3.63 12.84
N PRO A 633 12.44 -3.83 13.95
CA PRO A 633 12.89 -5.16 14.36
C PRO A 633 11.79 -6.02 14.98
N VAL A 634 10.71 -5.43 15.52
CA VAL A 634 9.66 -6.14 16.27
C VAL A 634 9.06 -7.29 15.46
N HIS A 635 8.75 -7.07 14.19
CA HIS A 635 8.19 -8.13 13.34
C HIS A 635 9.14 -9.34 13.17
N THR A 636 10.44 -9.12 13.11
CA THR A 636 11.43 -10.21 13.08
C THR A 636 11.59 -10.84 14.46
N MET A 637 11.56 -10.02 15.52
CA MET A 637 11.71 -10.50 16.91
C MET A 637 10.53 -11.34 17.38
N SER A 638 9.34 -11.17 16.81
CA SER A 638 8.17 -12.00 17.13
C SER A 638 8.30 -13.46 16.66
N THR A 639 9.27 -13.77 15.78
CA THR A 639 9.48 -15.12 15.24
C THR A 639 10.91 -15.64 15.41
N ILE A 640 11.89 -14.76 15.62
CA ILE A 640 13.31 -15.11 15.70
C ILE A 640 13.97 -14.38 16.87
N CYS A 641 14.69 -15.12 17.71
CA CYS A 641 15.51 -14.51 18.74
C CYS A 641 16.76 -13.86 18.13
N LEU A 642 16.87 -12.53 18.27
CA LEU A 642 17.99 -11.78 17.72
C LEU A 642 19.22 -11.89 18.64
N PRO A 643 20.43 -12.06 18.07
CA PRO A 643 21.68 -12.01 18.84
C PRO A 643 21.85 -10.65 19.55
N LYS A 644 22.38 -10.67 20.79
CA LYS A 644 22.65 -9.45 21.58
C LYS A 644 23.50 -8.41 20.82
N SER A 645 24.45 -8.86 20.01
CA SER A 645 25.30 -7.98 19.18
C SER A 645 24.51 -7.22 18.11
N ILE A 646 23.42 -7.80 17.59
CA ILE A 646 22.52 -7.17 16.61
C ILE A 646 21.60 -6.16 17.32
N LEU A 647 21.04 -6.53 18.49
CA LEU A 647 20.25 -5.62 19.31
C LEU A 647 21.04 -4.35 19.66
N ALA A 648 22.31 -4.51 20.09
CA ALA A 648 23.21 -3.38 20.37
C ALA A 648 23.43 -2.47 19.15
N LYS A 649 23.41 -3.02 17.91
CA LYS A 649 23.49 -2.21 16.68
C LYS A 649 22.21 -1.42 16.43
N PHE A 650 21.03 -1.99 16.66
CA PHE A 650 19.76 -1.28 16.58
C PHE A 650 19.69 -0.13 17.60
N ASP A 651 20.08 -0.39 18.84
CA ASP A 651 20.18 0.62 19.90
C ASP A 651 21.13 1.75 19.52
N LYS A 652 22.31 1.42 18.98
CA LYS A 652 23.30 2.42 18.54
C LYS A 652 22.73 3.34 17.46
N VAL A 653 21.98 2.80 16.50
CA VAL A 653 21.33 3.60 15.44
C VAL A 653 20.26 4.51 16.03
N SER A 654 19.38 4.01 16.90
CA SER A 654 18.32 4.76 17.58
C SER A 654 18.89 5.88 18.44
N LYS A 655 19.90 5.57 19.26
CA LYS A 655 20.61 6.51 20.12
C LYS A 655 21.27 7.63 19.33
N SER A 656 22.02 7.30 18.27
CA SER A 656 22.70 8.30 17.43
C SER A 656 21.71 9.25 16.78
N PHE A 657 20.57 8.74 16.32
CA PHE A 657 19.53 9.58 15.71
C PHE A 657 18.84 10.48 16.73
N LEU A 658 18.43 9.96 17.89
CA LEU A 658 17.77 10.70 18.94
C LEU A 658 18.58 11.96 19.33
N TRP A 659 19.87 11.77 19.55
CA TRP A 659 20.79 12.86 19.94
C TRP A 659 21.29 13.69 18.76
N GLY A 660 20.93 13.33 17.52
CA GLY A 660 21.34 14.05 16.32
C GLY A 660 22.83 13.94 16.02
N SER A 661 23.45 12.83 16.44
CA SER A 661 24.82 12.50 16.06
C SER A 661 24.88 12.02 14.62
N THR A 662 25.88 12.46 13.87
CA THR A 662 26.20 11.97 12.53
C THR A 662 27.50 11.18 12.55
N VAL A 663 27.86 10.54 11.42
CA VAL A 663 29.16 9.85 11.28
C VAL A 663 30.31 10.84 11.46
N GLU A 664 30.12 12.08 10.99
CA GLU A 664 31.15 13.14 10.99
C GLU A 664 31.18 13.95 12.29
N ARG A 665 30.02 14.07 12.97
CA ARG A 665 29.91 14.89 14.20
C ARG A 665 29.14 14.15 15.28
N ARG A 666 29.84 13.71 16.31
CA ARG A 666 29.23 13.18 17.55
C ARG A 666 28.76 14.32 18.43
N LYS A 667 27.50 14.26 18.87
CA LYS A 667 26.96 15.18 19.88
C LYS A 667 27.05 14.57 21.27
N GLN A 668 27.23 15.42 22.28
CA GLN A 668 27.22 15.03 23.68
C GLN A 668 25.84 14.54 24.08
N HIS A 669 25.77 13.44 24.81
CA HIS A 669 24.52 12.86 25.28
C HIS A 669 24.29 13.29 26.73
N LEU A 670 23.29 14.14 26.94
CA LEU A 670 22.97 14.70 28.25
C LEU A 670 22.39 13.68 29.25
N VAL A 671 21.79 12.61 28.73
CA VAL A 671 21.16 11.54 29.53
C VAL A 671 21.63 10.17 29.02
N SER A 672 21.85 9.23 29.92
CA SER A 672 22.27 7.89 29.53
C SER A 672 21.15 7.15 28.81
N TRP A 673 21.52 6.29 27.81
CA TRP A 673 20.56 5.49 27.05
C TRP A 673 19.70 4.60 27.94
N LYS A 674 20.27 4.03 29.00
CA LYS A 674 19.53 3.21 29.97
C LYS A 674 18.38 3.95 30.64
N ARG A 675 18.55 5.26 30.91
CA ARG A 675 17.48 6.10 31.48
C ARG A 675 16.39 6.45 30.47
N VAL A 676 16.73 6.54 29.18
CA VAL A 676 15.76 6.86 28.11
C VAL A 676 14.99 5.65 27.63
N SER A 677 15.56 4.44 27.79
CA SER A 677 14.99 3.18 27.31
C SER A 677 14.47 2.29 28.44
N VAL A 678 13.80 2.88 29.42
CA VAL A 678 13.08 2.10 30.44
C VAL A 678 11.83 1.45 29.90
N PRO A 679 11.39 0.29 30.46
CA PRO A 679 10.12 -0.32 30.11
C PRO A 679 8.93 0.63 30.31
N LYS A 680 7.92 0.51 29.45
CA LYS A 680 6.75 1.39 29.49
C LYS A 680 5.99 1.39 30.83
N VAL A 681 6.18 0.36 31.62
CA VAL A 681 5.58 0.23 32.96
C VAL A 681 6.36 1.03 34.02
N GLU A 682 7.61 1.40 33.73
CA GLU A 682 8.53 2.08 34.65
C GLU A 682 8.80 3.55 34.25
N GLY A 683 8.25 4.01 33.09
CA GLY A 683 8.51 5.34 32.59
C GLY A 683 7.39 6.02 31.83
#